data_08e7083ae31f10a907f39b921bb50804
#
_entry.id   08e7083ae31f10a907f39b921bb50804
#
_cell.length_a   1.000
_cell.length_b   1.000
_cell.length_c   1.000
_cell.angle_alpha   90.00
_cell.angle_beta   90.00
_cell.angle_gamma   90.00
#
_symmetry.space_group_name_H-M   'P 1'
#
loop_
_entity.id
_entity.type
_entity.pdbx_description
1 polymer ?
#
loop_
_entity_poly.entity_id
_entity_poly.type
_entity_poly.pdbx_seq_one_letter_code
_entity_poly.pdbx_strand_id
1 'polypeptide(L)'
;MAVALVLADHGGIPGVSGGFLGVDIFFVLSGFLITSLLLDELGRTGRIALRDFWIRRARRLLPALLAMVLAVVGARGFFPAEATATLRDDAVASFFWMSNWAFVAQKTDYFSQGAMPSPLQHTWSLGVEEQYYLIWPLLLLAVAMVFRTRARLAVFVLATAGVVASAATAIVFTTDVSLNRIYFGTDTRAQALLVGAAAAALLVRDWSVLIDGGTLIRTRLRRWIAGALSVLGLTVLGLAAHFATGSVREFRGGLLIVVAAAAVLVVAPVALDQGSAVGRVLAWRPLVWLGAISYGVYLWHWPIFLALNGERTGWSGWSLFALRCAVTIAVAAASWWLLEQPIRRWRPVIVPMLPLAGAMAATAAAVTIMVLPVGAKPADPDTSSVDSAALIAPEVPVEVRSPSGQPAPGTKRVAVFGDSVAWTMMRYLPPTPGLNFTNYTTIGCGIARGGPYRYVGDTLNQKPECDSWPSRWSQRINHDRPDVVLLIVGRWEVVDRMNEGHWTHIGDPAYDAYLQGELSRALDILGSTGARVVVTTEPYNRRAEKPDGSLYPEDQPARVDRWNKLLRAVIAPRRNVTMLDLNAKLCPDGVYTNKVDGIKMRMDGVHPTPEAVKWLTPWLTDALLGPATPASPAK
;
A
#
# COMPACT_ATOMS: atom_id res chain seq x y z
N MET A 1 -20.68 -9.33 -4.35
CA MET A 1 -19.86 -9.01 -5.52
C MET A 1 -18.82 -7.95 -5.17
N ALA A 2 -19.17 -6.73 -4.75
CA ALA A 2 -18.23 -5.66 -4.43
C ALA A 2 -17.13 -6.09 -3.42
N VAL A 3 -17.51 -6.66 -2.26
CA VAL A 3 -16.52 -7.13 -1.27
C VAL A 3 -15.65 -8.26 -1.81
N ALA A 4 -16.19 -9.13 -2.68
CA ALA A 4 -15.38 -10.21 -3.27
C ALA A 4 -14.30 -9.67 -4.20
N LEU A 5 -14.57 -8.59 -4.96
CA LEU A 5 -13.57 -7.90 -5.77
C LEU A 5 -12.46 -7.30 -4.91
N VAL A 6 -12.83 -6.62 -3.81
CA VAL A 6 -11.84 -6.06 -2.88
C VAL A 6 -10.96 -7.16 -2.25
N LEU A 7 -11.58 -8.27 -1.82
CA LEU A 7 -10.82 -9.40 -1.27
C LEU A 7 -9.84 -10.00 -2.30
N ALA A 8 -10.29 -10.15 -3.55
CA ALA A 8 -9.47 -10.72 -4.62
C ALA A 8 -8.26 -9.81 -4.96
N ASP A 9 -8.48 -8.50 -5.01
CA ASP A 9 -7.45 -7.48 -5.24
C ASP A 9 -6.40 -7.50 -4.12
N HIS A 10 -6.86 -7.32 -2.89
CA HIS A 10 -5.99 -7.33 -1.71
C HIS A 10 -5.35 -8.70 -1.44
N GLY A 11 -5.90 -9.76 -2.00
CA GLY A 11 -5.33 -11.10 -1.98
C GLY A 11 -4.38 -11.41 -3.14
N GLY A 12 -4.19 -10.47 -4.07
CA GLY A 12 -3.29 -10.64 -5.22
C GLY A 12 -3.75 -11.70 -6.21
N ILE A 13 -5.06 -11.90 -6.38
CA ILE A 13 -5.58 -12.91 -7.29
C ILE A 13 -5.32 -12.49 -8.74
N PRO A 14 -4.63 -13.35 -9.54
CA PRO A 14 -4.34 -13.04 -10.93
C PRO A 14 -5.59 -12.72 -11.75
N GLY A 15 -5.52 -11.68 -12.56
CA GLY A 15 -6.63 -11.26 -13.43
C GLY A 15 -7.70 -10.39 -12.76
N VAL A 16 -7.46 -9.88 -11.54
CA VAL A 16 -8.37 -8.99 -10.81
C VAL A 16 -7.63 -7.73 -10.34
N SER A 17 -6.76 -7.17 -11.18
CA SER A 17 -5.97 -5.97 -10.86
C SER A 17 -6.81 -4.70 -10.61
N GLY A 18 -8.05 -4.65 -11.11
CA GLY A 18 -9.00 -3.57 -10.88
C GLY A 18 -9.98 -3.84 -9.73
N GLY A 19 -9.70 -4.79 -8.84
CA GLY A 19 -10.59 -5.13 -7.74
C GLY A 19 -10.81 -4.01 -6.73
N PHE A 20 -9.89 -3.03 -6.65
CA PHE A 20 -10.03 -1.78 -5.89
C PHE A 20 -11.31 -0.99 -6.25
N LEU A 21 -11.82 -1.17 -7.49
CA LEU A 21 -13.09 -0.59 -7.95
C LEU A 21 -14.33 -1.18 -7.25
N GLY A 22 -14.16 -2.27 -6.50
CA GLY A 22 -15.21 -2.81 -5.64
C GLY A 22 -15.73 -1.78 -4.63
N VAL A 23 -14.89 -0.85 -4.19
CA VAL A 23 -15.28 0.26 -3.30
C VAL A 23 -16.25 1.21 -3.99
N ASP A 24 -16.06 1.50 -5.29
CA ASP A 24 -16.97 2.37 -6.05
C ASP A 24 -18.36 1.74 -6.22
N ILE A 25 -18.41 0.42 -6.38
CA ILE A 25 -19.68 -0.31 -6.41
C ILE A 25 -20.40 -0.17 -5.06
N PHE A 26 -19.69 -0.23 -3.94
CA PHE A 26 -20.26 0.05 -2.62
C PHE A 26 -20.77 1.48 -2.51
N PHE A 27 -20.03 2.46 -2.99
CA PHE A 27 -20.45 3.85 -2.97
C PHE A 27 -21.75 4.08 -3.78
N VAL A 28 -21.85 3.49 -4.97
CA VAL A 28 -23.09 3.54 -5.77
C VAL A 28 -24.27 2.90 -5.02
N LEU A 29 -24.06 1.73 -4.42
CA LEU A 29 -25.10 1.07 -3.62
C LEU A 29 -25.54 1.93 -2.43
N SER A 30 -24.59 2.54 -1.72
CA SER A 30 -24.87 3.41 -0.58
C SER A 30 -25.62 4.66 -1.00
N GLY A 31 -25.20 5.33 -2.06
CA GLY A 31 -25.90 6.49 -2.60
C GLY A 31 -27.32 6.16 -3.05
N PHE A 32 -27.51 5.05 -3.76
CA PHE A 32 -28.81 4.57 -4.20
C PHE A 32 -29.74 4.22 -3.03
N LEU A 33 -29.25 3.41 -2.08
CA LEU A 33 -30.04 2.95 -0.95
C LEU A 33 -30.47 4.09 -0.02
N ILE A 34 -29.52 4.94 0.37
CA ILE A 34 -29.80 6.04 1.30
C ILE A 34 -30.78 7.04 0.69
N THR A 35 -30.56 7.42 -0.56
CA THR A 35 -31.45 8.37 -1.23
C THR A 35 -32.86 7.79 -1.41
N SER A 36 -32.95 6.50 -1.76
CA SER A 36 -34.22 5.81 -1.86
C SER A 36 -35.00 5.80 -0.54
N LEU A 37 -34.33 5.45 0.57
CA LEU A 37 -34.95 5.43 1.91
C LEU A 37 -35.42 6.82 2.36
N LEU A 38 -34.62 7.85 2.14
CA LEU A 38 -34.97 9.23 2.53
C LEU A 38 -36.12 9.78 1.69
N LEU A 39 -36.14 9.51 0.37
CA LEU A 39 -37.23 9.94 -0.51
C LEU A 39 -38.53 9.17 -0.23
N ASP A 40 -38.47 7.91 0.14
CA ASP A 40 -39.62 7.12 0.55
C ASP A 40 -40.20 7.63 1.88
N GLU A 41 -39.32 7.87 2.89
CA GLU A 41 -39.74 8.44 4.17
C GLU A 41 -40.43 9.81 3.97
N LEU A 42 -39.80 10.69 3.15
CA LEU A 42 -40.38 11.99 2.79
C LEU A 42 -41.75 11.84 2.10
N GLY A 43 -41.86 10.93 1.15
CA GLY A 43 -43.10 10.67 0.40
C GLY A 43 -44.23 10.14 1.28
N ARG A 44 -43.96 9.31 2.26
CA ARG A 44 -44.97 8.72 3.14
C ARG A 44 -45.34 9.60 4.34
N THR A 45 -44.35 10.30 4.89
CA THR A 45 -44.56 11.04 6.17
C THR A 45 -44.53 12.55 6.02
N GLY A 46 -44.14 13.07 4.84
CA GLY A 46 -43.93 14.49 4.61
C GLY A 46 -42.70 15.09 5.31
N ARG A 47 -41.91 14.28 5.99
CA ARG A 47 -40.75 14.69 6.78
C ARG A 47 -39.63 13.65 6.76
N ILE A 48 -38.42 14.05 7.13
CA ILE A 48 -37.26 13.19 7.30
C ILE A 48 -36.85 13.23 8.76
N ALA A 49 -36.82 12.06 9.44
CA ALA A 49 -36.42 11.92 10.83
C ALA A 49 -34.90 11.73 10.91
N LEU A 50 -34.12 12.81 10.75
CA LEU A 50 -32.65 12.79 10.72
C LEU A 50 -32.04 12.08 11.93
N ARG A 51 -32.56 12.39 13.15
CA ARG A 51 -32.06 11.76 14.38
C ARG A 51 -32.18 10.23 14.34
N ASP A 52 -33.33 9.74 13.91
CA ASP A 52 -33.57 8.29 13.84
C ASP A 52 -32.75 7.64 12.73
N PHE A 53 -32.55 8.36 11.63
CA PHE A 53 -31.64 7.92 10.55
C PHE A 53 -30.21 7.73 11.08
N TRP A 54 -29.61 8.74 11.74
CA TRP A 54 -28.25 8.64 12.24
C TRP A 54 -28.10 7.63 13.37
N ILE A 55 -29.08 7.50 14.27
CA ILE A 55 -29.07 6.48 15.32
C ILE A 55 -29.06 5.06 14.70
N ARG A 56 -29.90 4.81 13.69
CA ARG A 56 -29.92 3.51 13.01
C ARG A 56 -28.57 3.19 12.35
N ARG A 57 -27.92 4.21 11.73
CA ARG A 57 -26.61 4.05 11.12
C ARG A 57 -25.52 3.80 12.17
N ALA A 58 -25.45 4.63 13.19
CA ALA A 58 -24.49 4.47 14.28
C ALA A 58 -24.56 3.08 14.91
N ARG A 59 -25.76 2.58 15.21
CA ARG A 59 -25.93 1.22 15.76
C ARG A 59 -25.52 0.10 14.79
N ARG A 60 -25.51 0.36 13.50
CA ARG A 60 -25.11 -0.61 12.49
C ARG A 60 -23.59 -0.65 12.29
N LEU A 61 -22.93 0.51 12.31
CA LEU A 61 -21.56 0.66 11.80
C LEU A 61 -20.54 0.78 12.92
N LEU A 62 -20.82 1.59 13.96
CA LEU A 62 -19.87 1.86 15.03
C LEU A 62 -19.41 0.63 15.82
N PRO A 63 -20.26 -0.33 16.21
CA PRO A 63 -19.81 -1.42 17.07
C PRO A 63 -18.72 -2.27 16.43
N ALA A 64 -18.86 -2.62 15.15
CA ALA A 64 -17.88 -3.41 14.43
C ALA A 64 -16.60 -2.61 14.14
N LEU A 65 -16.72 -1.32 13.77
CA LEU A 65 -15.57 -0.43 13.56
C LEU A 65 -14.73 -0.31 14.84
N LEU A 66 -15.38 -0.03 15.98
CA LEU A 66 -14.69 0.09 17.26
C LEU A 66 -14.00 -1.21 17.67
N ALA A 67 -14.70 -2.34 17.53
CA ALA A 67 -14.13 -3.65 17.84
C ALA A 67 -12.89 -3.95 16.97
N MET A 68 -12.96 -3.65 15.68
CA MET A 68 -11.84 -3.86 14.75
C MET A 68 -10.66 -2.94 15.09
N VAL A 69 -10.89 -1.64 15.30
CA VAL A 69 -9.82 -0.70 15.67
C VAL A 69 -9.15 -1.11 16.96
N LEU A 70 -9.92 -1.47 17.99
CA LEU A 70 -9.38 -1.94 19.27
C LEU A 70 -8.58 -3.24 19.12
N ALA A 71 -9.07 -4.18 18.31
CA ALA A 71 -8.37 -5.43 18.04
C ALA A 71 -7.04 -5.18 17.32
N VAL A 72 -7.01 -4.30 16.32
CA VAL A 72 -5.79 -3.93 15.59
C VAL A 72 -4.78 -3.25 16.52
N VAL A 73 -5.23 -2.29 17.34
CA VAL A 73 -4.37 -1.60 18.31
C VAL A 73 -3.82 -2.58 19.35
N GLY A 74 -4.66 -3.46 19.89
CA GLY A 74 -4.26 -4.50 20.86
C GLY A 74 -3.29 -5.53 20.25
N ALA A 75 -3.48 -5.85 18.97
CA ALA A 75 -2.66 -6.80 18.23
C ALA A 75 -1.48 -6.14 17.49
N ARG A 76 -1.11 -4.89 17.80
CA ARG A 76 -0.06 -4.15 17.09
C ARG A 76 1.27 -4.90 16.95
N GLY A 77 1.63 -5.74 17.90
CA GLY A 77 2.84 -6.56 17.85
C GLY A 77 2.82 -7.64 16.75
N PHE A 78 1.68 -7.87 16.11
CA PHE A 78 1.56 -8.74 14.95
C PHE A 78 1.84 -8.02 13.62
N PHE A 79 2.06 -6.73 13.63
CA PHE A 79 2.37 -5.96 12.42
C PHE A 79 3.80 -5.44 12.49
N PRO A 80 4.46 -5.23 11.34
CA PRO A 80 5.77 -4.60 11.30
C PRO A 80 5.74 -3.20 11.94
N ALA A 81 6.84 -2.79 12.56
CA ALA A 81 6.93 -1.49 13.22
C ALA A 81 6.63 -0.32 12.28
N GLU A 82 7.05 -0.43 11.01
CA GLU A 82 6.77 0.55 9.96
C GLU A 82 5.27 0.70 9.70
N ALA A 83 4.55 -0.41 9.56
CA ALA A 83 3.10 -0.42 9.34
C ALA A 83 2.31 0.17 10.53
N THR A 84 2.91 0.21 11.71
CA THR A 84 2.29 0.71 12.95
C THR A 84 2.80 2.08 13.39
N ALA A 85 3.72 2.68 12.63
CA ALA A 85 4.33 3.98 12.98
C ALA A 85 3.28 5.09 13.12
N THR A 86 2.27 5.11 12.25
CA THR A 86 1.16 6.08 12.27
C THR A 86 -0.13 5.53 12.89
N LEU A 87 -0.11 4.30 13.45
CA LEU A 87 -1.31 3.58 13.88
C LEU A 87 -2.20 4.37 14.84
N ARG A 88 -1.59 5.18 15.73
CA ARG A 88 -2.33 6.06 16.62
C ARG A 88 -3.18 7.08 15.87
N ASP A 89 -2.55 7.79 14.95
CA ASP A 89 -3.20 8.87 14.20
C ASP A 89 -4.25 8.29 13.25
N ASP A 90 -3.96 7.13 12.66
CA ASP A 90 -4.88 6.39 11.81
C ASP A 90 -6.09 5.88 12.61
N ALA A 91 -5.89 5.39 13.83
CA ALA A 91 -6.99 4.95 14.71
C ALA A 91 -7.89 6.12 15.10
N VAL A 92 -7.30 7.26 15.49
CA VAL A 92 -8.03 8.49 15.81
C VAL A 92 -8.79 8.99 14.57
N ALA A 93 -8.13 9.05 13.42
CA ALA A 93 -8.75 9.49 12.17
C ALA A 93 -9.90 8.56 11.74
N SER A 94 -9.74 7.23 11.90
CA SER A 94 -10.80 6.25 11.63
C SER A 94 -12.00 6.42 12.53
N PHE A 95 -11.76 6.71 13.81
CA PHE A 95 -12.80 6.97 14.80
C PHE A 95 -13.65 8.20 14.43
N PHE A 96 -13.03 9.27 13.94
CA PHE A 96 -13.71 10.51 13.54
C PHE A 96 -14.12 10.53 12.06
N TRP A 97 -14.00 9.40 11.34
CA TRP A 97 -14.33 9.27 9.91
C TRP A 97 -13.53 10.21 9.01
N MET A 98 -12.30 10.54 9.44
CA MET A 98 -11.37 11.43 8.73
C MET A 98 -10.14 10.70 8.19
N SER A 99 -10.14 9.37 8.20
CA SER A 99 -8.98 8.56 7.79
C SER A 99 -8.55 8.85 6.34
N ASN A 100 -9.48 9.08 5.44
CA ASN A 100 -9.17 9.44 4.07
C ASN A 100 -8.37 10.76 3.97
N TRP A 101 -8.73 11.78 4.74
CA TRP A 101 -8.02 13.05 4.77
C TRP A 101 -6.69 12.95 5.54
N ALA A 102 -6.64 12.12 6.58
CA ALA A 102 -5.40 11.84 7.28
C ALA A 102 -4.37 11.19 6.34
N PHE A 103 -4.76 10.20 5.52
CA PHE A 103 -3.89 9.59 4.53
C PHE A 103 -3.46 10.54 3.41
N VAL A 104 -4.31 11.48 3.00
CA VAL A 104 -3.91 12.57 2.10
C VAL A 104 -2.84 13.44 2.75
N ALA A 105 -3.03 13.84 4.02
CA ALA A 105 -2.08 14.69 4.75
C ALA A 105 -0.74 13.98 5.01
N GLN A 106 -0.78 12.68 5.30
CA GLN A 106 0.39 11.82 5.48
C GLN A 106 1.09 11.48 4.15
N LYS A 107 0.53 11.87 3.00
CA LYS A 107 1.01 11.50 1.65
C LYS A 107 1.12 9.97 1.47
N THR A 108 0.21 9.22 2.11
CA THR A 108 0.18 7.76 2.02
C THR A 108 -0.06 7.34 0.58
N ASP A 109 0.76 6.42 0.08
CA ASP A 109 0.60 5.86 -1.24
C ASP A 109 -0.27 4.59 -1.18
N TYR A 110 -1.41 4.61 -1.88
CA TYR A 110 -2.33 3.47 -1.93
C TYR A 110 -1.91 2.43 -2.97
N PHE A 111 -1.35 2.88 -4.08
CA PHE A 111 -1.02 2.04 -5.24
C PHE A 111 0.43 1.57 -5.23
N SER A 112 1.33 2.27 -4.54
CA SER A 112 2.73 1.86 -4.39
C SER A 112 2.85 0.82 -3.26
N GLN A 113 3.49 -0.28 -3.58
CA GLN A 113 3.72 -1.36 -2.62
C GLN A 113 5.08 -1.24 -1.92
N GLY A 114 5.76 -0.10 -2.08
CA GLY A 114 7.10 0.13 -1.53
C GLY A 114 7.16 0.35 -0.02
N ALA A 115 6.07 0.81 0.60
CA ALA A 115 5.94 0.97 2.04
C ALA A 115 4.93 -0.04 2.61
N MET A 116 5.17 -0.51 3.83
CA MET A 116 4.21 -1.40 4.51
C MET A 116 2.94 -0.61 4.85
N PRO A 117 1.78 -1.00 4.32
CA PRO A 117 0.54 -0.25 4.52
C PRO A 117 0.06 -0.33 5.97
N SER A 118 -0.56 0.75 6.45
CA SER A 118 -1.21 0.75 7.76
C SER A 118 -2.30 -0.33 7.86
N PRO A 119 -2.39 -1.07 8.98
CA PRO A 119 -3.47 -2.02 9.21
C PRO A 119 -4.88 -1.41 9.20
N LEU A 120 -4.98 -0.08 9.27
CA LEU A 120 -6.22 0.68 9.19
C LEU A 120 -6.41 1.41 7.87
N GLN A 121 -5.52 1.23 6.88
CA GLN A 121 -5.57 1.99 5.62
C GLN A 121 -6.92 1.88 4.91
N HIS A 122 -7.54 0.69 4.88
CA HIS A 122 -8.83 0.46 4.21
C HIS A 122 -9.99 1.30 4.80
N THR A 123 -9.84 1.88 6.00
CA THR A 123 -10.88 2.73 6.62
C THR A 123 -11.10 4.06 5.91
N TRP A 124 -10.22 4.42 4.95
CA TRP A 124 -10.38 5.61 4.13
C TRP A 124 -11.74 5.69 3.44
N SER A 125 -12.22 4.57 2.89
CA SER A 125 -13.49 4.51 2.18
C SER A 125 -14.69 4.72 3.10
N LEU A 126 -14.58 4.23 4.34
CA LEU A 126 -15.60 4.48 5.37
C LEU A 126 -15.66 5.95 5.75
N GLY A 127 -14.50 6.63 5.80
CA GLY A 127 -14.46 8.08 5.98
C GLY A 127 -15.29 8.82 4.93
N VAL A 128 -15.10 8.50 3.65
CA VAL A 128 -15.88 9.08 2.54
C VAL A 128 -17.38 8.78 2.68
N GLU A 129 -17.71 7.53 3.00
CA GLU A 129 -19.11 7.08 3.11
C GLU A 129 -19.84 7.74 4.29
N GLU A 130 -19.21 7.84 5.46
CA GLU A 130 -19.81 8.42 6.66
C GLU A 130 -19.95 9.95 6.55
N GLN A 131 -19.01 10.63 5.89
CA GLN A 131 -19.13 12.04 5.55
C GLN A 131 -20.35 12.28 4.63
N TYR A 132 -20.57 11.37 3.66
CA TYR A 132 -21.77 11.42 2.83
C TYR A 132 -23.05 11.19 3.66
N TYR A 133 -23.08 10.24 4.59
CA TYR A 133 -24.23 9.97 5.46
C TYR A 133 -24.54 11.12 6.43
N LEU A 134 -23.54 11.92 6.75
CA LEU A 134 -23.74 13.13 7.55
C LEU A 134 -24.36 14.27 6.72
N ILE A 135 -23.80 14.53 5.53
CA ILE A 135 -24.12 15.72 4.72
C ILE A 135 -25.35 15.51 3.83
N TRP A 136 -25.47 14.35 3.17
CA TRP A 136 -26.49 14.10 2.16
C TRP A 136 -27.93 14.19 2.68
N PRO A 137 -28.31 13.65 3.85
CA PRO A 137 -29.65 13.80 4.40
C PRO A 137 -30.02 15.26 4.70
N LEU A 138 -29.06 16.07 5.11
CA LEU A 138 -29.27 17.52 5.35
C LEU A 138 -29.55 18.27 4.04
N LEU A 139 -28.74 17.97 3.00
CA LEU A 139 -28.95 18.57 1.68
C LEU A 139 -30.30 18.15 1.08
N LEU A 140 -30.66 16.88 1.20
CA LEU A 140 -31.94 16.37 0.71
C LEU A 140 -33.09 17.02 1.46
N LEU A 141 -33.03 17.18 2.77
CA LEU A 141 -34.03 17.88 3.57
C LEU A 141 -34.15 19.35 3.16
N ALA A 142 -33.03 20.05 2.97
CA ALA A 142 -33.03 21.44 2.52
C ALA A 142 -33.71 21.60 1.14
N VAL A 143 -33.34 20.72 0.20
CA VAL A 143 -33.97 20.68 -1.14
C VAL A 143 -35.48 20.38 -1.04
N ALA A 144 -35.86 19.42 -0.18
CA ALA A 144 -37.27 19.07 0.02
C ALA A 144 -38.08 20.22 0.61
N MET A 145 -37.51 21.00 1.53
CA MET A 145 -38.18 22.20 2.10
C MET A 145 -38.37 23.28 1.07
N VAL A 146 -37.41 23.50 0.18
CA VAL A 146 -37.49 24.56 -0.85
C VAL A 146 -38.39 24.16 -2.01
N PHE A 147 -38.23 22.97 -2.56
CA PHE A 147 -38.86 22.53 -3.80
C PHE A 147 -40.13 21.69 -3.61
N ARG A 148 -40.50 21.35 -2.39
CA ARG A 148 -41.74 20.65 -2.01
C ARG A 148 -42.22 19.61 -3.05
N THR A 149 -43.13 19.99 -3.93
CA THR A 149 -43.75 19.10 -4.94
C THR A 149 -42.78 18.60 -6.00
N ARG A 150 -41.65 19.30 -6.21
CA ARG A 150 -40.58 18.94 -7.16
C ARG A 150 -39.32 18.40 -6.47
N ALA A 151 -39.39 18.04 -5.20
CA ALA A 151 -38.24 17.61 -4.39
C ALA A 151 -37.40 16.51 -5.08
N ARG A 152 -38.04 15.50 -5.67
CA ARG A 152 -37.33 14.43 -6.38
C ARG A 152 -36.53 14.94 -7.58
N LEU A 153 -37.14 15.80 -8.41
CA LEU A 153 -36.45 16.39 -9.55
C LEU A 153 -35.26 17.25 -9.08
N ALA A 154 -35.49 18.04 -8.02
CA ALA A 154 -34.43 18.87 -7.46
C ALA A 154 -33.29 18.06 -6.85
N VAL A 155 -33.58 16.93 -6.17
CA VAL A 155 -32.56 15.97 -5.69
C VAL A 155 -31.80 15.33 -6.86
N PHE A 156 -32.50 14.96 -7.94
CA PHE A 156 -31.86 14.44 -9.16
C PHE A 156 -30.88 15.46 -9.76
N VAL A 157 -31.34 16.72 -9.91
CA VAL A 157 -30.50 17.80 -10.45
C VAL A 157 -29.30 18.07 -9.54
N LEU A 158 -29.52 18.17 -8.22
CA LEU A 158 -28.42 18.35 -7.25
C LEU A 158 -27.39 17.21 -7.31
N ALA A 159 -27.87 15.98 -7.33
CA ALA A 159 -26.98 14.80 -7.40
C ALA A 159 -26.17 14.82 -8.72
N THR A 160 -26.84 15.09 -9.85
CA THR A 160 -26.17 15.15 -11.15
C THR A 160 -25.15 16.30 -11.24
N ALA A 161 -25.50 17.47 -10.72
CA ALA A 161 -24.56 18.60 -10.63
C ALA A 161 -23.36 18.26 -9.77
N GLY A 162 -23.58 17.56 -8.65
CA GLY A 162 -22.51 17.07 -7.78
C GLY A 162 -21.64 16.02 -8.46
N VAL A 163 -22.20 15.12 -9.28
CA VAL A 163 -21.42 14.17 -10.11
C VAL A 163 -20.48 14.92 -11.04
N VAL A 164 -21.02 15.91 -11.78
CA VAL A 164 -20.22 16.71 -12.71
C VAL A 164 -19.10 17.47 -11.98
N ALA A 165 -19.42 18.11 -10.84
CA ALA A 165 -18.44 18.83 -10.05
C ALA A 165 -17.33 17.91 -9.52
N SER A 166 -17.69 16.76 -8.93
CA SER A 166 -16.74 15.78 -8.40
C SER A 166 -15.84 15.18 -9.50
N ALA A 167 -16.42 14.87 -10.66
CA ALA A 167 -15.67 14.36 -11.80
C ALA A 167 -14.72 15.41 -12.39
N ALA A 168 -15.19 16.66 -12.52
CA ALA A 168 -14.35 17.76 -12.97
C ALA A 168 -13.17 17.99 -12.01
N THR A 169 -13.43 17.96 -10.70
CA THR A 169 -12.39 18.06 -9.67
C THR A 169 -11.35 16.93 -9.80
N ALA A 170 -11.80 15.69 -10.01
CA ALA A 170 -10.90 14.55 -10.23
C ALA A 170 -10.02 14.75 -11.47
N ILE A 171 -10.60 15.23 -12.59
CA ILE A 171 -9.87 15.49 -13.83
C ILE A 171 -8.85 16.62 -13.66
N VAL A 172 -9.23 17.73 -13.02
CA VAL A 172 -8.34 18.87 -12.76
C VAL A 172 -7.16 18.45 -11.89
N PHE A 173 -7.42 17.74 -10.80
CA PHE A 173 -6.34 17.30 -9.92
C PHE A 173 -5.41 16.26 -10.54
N THR A 174 -5.80 15.53 -11.60
CA THR A 174 -4.89 14.61 -12.32
C THR A 174 -3.78 15.33 -13.09
N THR A 175 -3.79 16.65 -13.21
CA THR A 175 -2.73 17.42 -13.88
C THR A 175 -1.57 17.79 -12.97
N ASP A 176 -1.86 18.11 -11.69
CA ASP A 176 -0.89 18.74 -10.78
C ASP A 176 -0.75 18.05 -9.41
N VAL A 177 -1.58 17.03 -9.11
CA VAL A 177 -1.64 16.40 -7.78
C VAL A 177 -1.47 14.89 -7.87
N SER A 178 -0.94 14.29 -6.82
CA SER A 178 -0.68 12.84 -6.76
C SER A 178 -1.97 12.03 -6.94
N LEU A 179 -1.86 10.86 -7.57
CA LEU A 179 -2.94 9.89 -7.73
C LEU A 179 -3.66 9.58 -6.42
N ASN A 180 -2.91 9.53 -5.32
CA ASN A 180 -3.42 9.25 -3.98
C ASN A 180 -4.41 10.30 -3.49
N ARG A 181 -4.20 11.60 -3.81
CA ARG A 181 -5.15 12.67 -3.49
C ARG A 181 -6.50 12.45 -4.16
N ILE A 182 -6.49 12.00 -5.41
CA ILE A 182 -7.72 11.69 -6.17
C ILE A 182 -8.42 10.47 -5.59
N TYR A 183 -7.64 9.47 -5.19
CA TYR A 183 -8.17 8.22 -4.68
C TYR A 183 -8.79 8.34 -3.28
N PHE A 184 -8.17 9.11 -2.39
CA PHE A 184 -8.64 9.29 -1.01
C PHE A 184 -9.65 10.45 -0.85
N GLY A 185 -9.66 11.44 -1.74
CA GLY A 185 -10.45 12.65 -1.58
C GLY A 185 -11.96 12.43 -1.62
N THR A 186 -12.69 12.90 -0.63
CA THR A 186 -14.17 12.83 -0.63
C THR A 186 -14.75 13.59 -1.83
N ASP A 187 -14.21 14.75 -2.15
CA ASP A 187 -14.62 15.60 -3.27
C ASP A 187 -14.45 14.95 -4.64
N THR A 188 -13.44 14.13 -4.82
CA THR A 188 -13.15 13.40 -6.05
C THR A 188 -13.87 12.05 -6.13
N ARG A 189 -14.25 11.46 -5.00
CA ARG A 189 -14.92 10.14 -4.89
C ARG A 189 -16.43 10.24 -4.73
N ALA A 190 -16.97 11.40 -4.36
CA ALA A 190 -18.41 11.61 -4.19
C ALA A 190 -19.22 11.29 -5.45
N GLN A 191 -18.62 11.36 -6.64
CA GLN A 191 -19.27 11.04 -7.92
C GLN A 191 -19.95 9.66 -7.88
N ALA A 192 -19.35 8.62 -7.32
CA ALA A 192 -19.95 7.28 -7.27
C ALA A 192 -21.19 7.24 -6.36
N LEU A 193 -21.15 7.86 -5.18
CA LEU A 193 -22.29 8.00 -4.27
C LEU A 193 -23.42 8.80 -4.94
N LEU A 194 -23.09 9.90 -5.60
CA LEU A 194 -24.04 10.79 -6.22
C LEU A 194 -24.66 10.22 -7.50
N VAL A 195 -23.95 9.39 -8.27
CA VAL A 195 -24.52 8.61 -9.38
C VAL A 195 -25.59 7.65 -8.85
N GLY A 196 -25.31 6.96 -7.73
CA GLY A 196 -26.32 6.13 -7.05
C GLY A 196 -27.54 6.95 -6.58
N ALA A 197 -27.30 8.12 -5.99
CA ALA A 197 -28.36 9.03 -5.54
C ALA A 197 -29.22 9.56 -6.71
N ALA A 198 -28.61 9.94 -7.82
CA ALA A 198 -29.33 10.39 -9.02
C ALA A 198 -30.20 9.27 -9.59
N ALA A 199 -29.65 8.05 -9.67
CA ALA A 199 -30.41 6.88 -10.11
C ALA A 199 -31.61 6.59 -9.20
N ALA A 200 -31.46 6.67 -7.88
CA ALA A 200 -32.56 6.52 -6.92
C ALA A 200 -33.64 7.60 -7.12
N ALA A 201 -33.26 8.85 -7.24
CA ALA A 201 -34.19 9.94 -7.44
C ALA A 201 -34.99 9.82 -8.76
N LEU A 202 -34.36 9.30 -9.81
CA LEU A 202 -34.97 9.10 -11.12
C LEU A 202 -35.91 7.89 -11.17
N LEU A 203 -35.48 6.75 -10.63
CA LEU A 203 -36.05 5.43 -10.92
C LEU A 203 -37.02 4.93 -9.84
N VAL A 204 -36.76 5.23 -8.55
CA VAL A 204 -37.54 4.68 -7.45
C VAL A 204 -38.68 5.62 -7.07
N ARG A 205 -39.93 5.24 -7.43
CA ARG A 205 -41.13 6.02 -7.08
C ARG A 205 -41.78 5.51 -5.79
N ASP A 206 -41.78 4.23 -5.55
CA ASP A 206 -42.40 3.60 -4.41
C ASP A 206 -41.47 2.47 -3.89
N TRP A 207 -40.92 2.67 -2.71
CA TRP A 207 -39.97 1.74 -2.09
C TRP A 207 -40.66 0.54 -1.47
N SER A 208 -41.92 0.67 -1.06
CA SER A 208 -42.68 -0.42 -0.44
C SER A 208 -42.82 -1.62 -1.38
N VAL A 209 -43.01 -1.36 -2.67
CA VAL A 209 -43.07 -2.40 -3.72
C VAL A 209 -41.77 -3.21 -3.83
N LEU A 210 -40.63 -2.56 -3.54
CA LEU A 210 -39.31 -3.21 -3.60
C LEU A 210 -39.03 -4.06 -2.34
N ILE A 211 -39.51 -3.63 -1.18
CA ILE A 211 -39.39 -4.36 0.09
C ILE A 211 -40.22 -5.65 0.04
N ASP A 212 -41.41 -5.59 -0.52
CA ASP A 212 -42.36 -6.72 -0.60
C ASP A 212 -42.01 -7.70 -1.72
N GLY A 213 -40.84 -7.56 -2.39
CA GLY A 213 -40.41 -8.44 -3.48
C GLY A 213 -41.23 -8.29 -4.76
N GLY A 214 -41.95 -7.17 -4.89
CA GLY A 214 -42.74 -6.85 -6.06
C GLY A 214 -41.92 -6.51 -7.30
N THR A 215 -42.58 -6.45 -8.45
CA THR A 215 -41.96 -5.98 -9.71
C THR A 215 -42.67 -4.72 -10.22
N LEU A 216 -41.89 -3.67 -10.47
CA LEU A 216 -42.38 -2.46 -11.15
C LEU A 216 -42.35 -2.61 -12.68
N ILE A 217 -41.69 -3.66 -13.19
CA ILE A 217 -41.54 -3.93 -14.62
C ILE A 217 -42.63 -4.89 -15.07
N ARG A 218 -43.75 -4.36 -15.59
CA ARG A 218 -44.94 -5.15 -15.96
C ARG A 218 -44.86 -5.81 -17.34
N THR A 219 -44.12 -5.27 -18.28
CA THR A 219 -44.06 -5.79 -19.67
C THR A 219 -42.87 -6.71 -19.91
N ARG A 220 -43.07 -7.77 -20.72
CA ARG A 220 -42.03 -8.73 -21.08
C ARG A 220 -40.81 -8.05 -21.73
N LEU A 221 -41.05 -7.07 -22.62
CA LEU A 221 -40.00 -6.29 -23.27
C LEU A 221 -39.14 -5.52 -22.28
N ARG A 222 -39.76 -4.82 -21.29
CA ARG A 222 -39.00 -4.07 -20.28
C ARG A 222 -38.15 -5.00 -19.39
N ARG A 223 -38.61 -6.22 -19.09
CA ARG A 223 -37.81 -7.22 -18.36
C ARG A 223 -36.60 -7.65 -19.16
N TRP A 224 -36.75 -7.87 -20.46
CA TRP A 224 -35.63 -8.20 -21.34
C TRP A 224 -34.60 -7.07 -21.39
N ILE A 225 -35.05 -5.83 -21.56
CA ILE A 225 -34.18 -4.64 -21.55
C ILE A 225 -33.45 -4.53 -20.20
N ALA A 226 -34.16 -4.65 -19.07
CA ALA A 226 -33.56 -4.60 -17.74
C ALA A 226 -32.52 -5.71 -17.55
N GLY A 227 -32.80 -6.92 -18.01
CA GLY A 227 -31.85 -8.04 -17.99
C GLY A 227 -30.62 -7.78 -18.85
N ALA A 228 -30.80 -7.27 -20.08
CA ALA A 228 -29.69 -6.92 -20.96
C ALA A 228 -28.80 -5.81 -20.38
N LEU A 229 -29.42 -4.77 -19.76
CA LEU A 229 -28.68 -3.70 -19.06
C LEU A 229 -27.89 -4.23 -17.88
N SER A 230 -28.46 -5.17 -17.09
CA SER A 230 -27.74 -5.81 -15.98
C SER A 230 -26.54 -6.64 -16.46
N VAL A 231 -26.71 -7.39 -17.55
CA VAL A 231 -25.61 -8.15 -18.17
C VAL A 231 -24.53 -7.21 -18.69
N LEU A 232 -24.93 -6.14 -19.39
CA LEU A 232 -23.97 -5.13 -19.86
C LEU A 232 -23.20 -4.51 -18.68
N GLY A 233 -23.88 -4.10 -17.62
CA GLY A 233 -23.25 -3.58 -16.42
C GLY A 233 -22.26 -4.56 -15.79
N LEU A 234 -22.65 -5.83 -15.63
CA LEU A 234 -21.76 -6.89 -15.12
C LEU A 234 -20.55 -7.12 -16.01
N THR A 235 -20.73 -7.09 -17.33
CA THR A 235 -19.63 -7.21 -18.30
C THR A 235 -18.64 -6.06 -18.17
N VAL A 236 -19.11 -4.81 -18.12
CA VAL A 236 -18.26 -3.63 -17.95
C VAL A 236 -17.52 -3.68 -16.62
N LEU A 237 -18.19 -4.04 -15.53
CA LEU A 237 -17.54 -4.21 -14.21
C LEU A 237 -16.51 -5.34 -14.22
N GLY A 238 -16.78 -6.46 -14.90
CA GLY A 238 -15.84 -7.56 -15.05
C GLY A 238 -14.61 -7.16 -15.87
N LEU A 239 -14.80 -6.44 -16.97
CA LEU A 239 -13.69 -5.91 -17.77
C LEU A 239 -12.87 -4.88 -16.98
N ALA A 240 -13.53 -3.96 -16.28
CA ALA A 240 -12.84 -3.00 -15.42
C ALA A 240 -12.05 -3.71 -14.31
N ALA A 241 -12.61 -4.71 -13.64
CA ALA A 241 -11.92 -5.50 -12.62
C ALA A 241 -10.70 -6.27 -13.18
N HIS A 242 -10.73 -6.65 -14.47
CA HIS A 242 -9.64 -7.37 -15.11
C HIS A 242 -8.53 -6.46 -15.64
N PHE A 243 -8.89 -5.34 -16.27
CA PHE A 243 -7.93 -4.52 -17.01
C PHE A 243 -7.50 -3.24 -16.30
N ALA A 244 -8.25 -2.74 -15.30
CA ALA A 244 -7.86 -1.52 -14.62
C ALA A 244 -6.60 -1.76 -13.76
N THR A 245 -5.68 -0.80 -13.80
CA THR A 245 -4.39 -0.85 -13.10
C THR A 245 -4.23 0.25 -12.07
N GLY A 246 -5.23 1.14 -11.91
CA GLY A 246 -5.16 2.29 -11.02
C GLY A 246 -4.25 3.41 -11.54
N SER A 247 -4.03 3.49 -12.85
CA SER A 247 -3.16 4.49 -13.44
C SER A 247 -3.80 5.88 -13.53
N VAL A 248 -2.97 6.93 -13.52
CA VAL A 248 -3.40 8.32 -13.72
C VAL A 248 -4.21 8.49 -15.02
N ARG A 249 -3.82 7.80 -16.10
CA ARG A 249 -4.52 7.84 -17.38
C ARG A 249 -5.95 7.33 -17.28
N GLU A 250 -6.18 6.26 -16.54
CA GLU A 250 -7.50 5.66 -16.33
C GLU A 250 -8.42 6.60 -15.53
N PHE A 251 -7.90 7.19 -14.45
CA PHE A 251 -8.67 8.15 -13.65
C PHE A 251 -9.00 9.41 -14.45
N ARG A 252 -8.06 9.94 -15.22
CA ARG A 252 -8.29 11.07 -16.14
C ARG A 252 -9.29 10.71 -17.25
N GLY A 253 -9.27 9.45 -17.73
CA GLY A 253 -10.22 8.94 -18.73
C GLY A 253 -11.63 8.70 -18.20
N GLY A 254 -11.93 9.00 -16.93
CA GLY A 254 -13.26 8.87 -16.35
C GLY A 254 -13.64 7.46 -15.92
N LEU A 255 -12.67 6.60 -15.62
CA LEU A 255 -12.89 5.22 -15.16
C LEU A 255 -13.93 5.14 -14.04
N LEU A 256 -13.86 6.05 -13.05
CA LEU A 256 -14.78 6.06 -11.91
C LEU A 256 -16.24 6.29 -12.32
N ILE A 257 -16.50 7.16 -13.29
CA ILE A 257 -17.85 7.39 -13.82
C ILE A 257 -18.35 6.18 -14.58
N VAL A 258 -17.51 5.58 -15.40
CA VAL A 258 -17.86 4.37 -16.17
C VAL A 258 -18.24 3.23 -15.23
N VAL A 259 -17.45 3.00 -14.18
CA VAL A 259 -17.71 1.97 -13.16
C VAL A 259 -18.99 2.29 -12.38
N ALA A 260 -19.19 3.55 -11.98
CA ALA A 260 -20.40 3.96 -11.28
C ALA A 260 -21.65 3.80 -12.15
N ALA A 261 -21.59 4.18 -13.42
CA ALA A 261 -22.69 3.97 -14.36
C ALA A 261 -22.99 2.47 -14.57
N ALA A 262 -21.95 1.66 -14.74
CA ALA A 262 -22.09 0.21 -14.87
C ALA A 262 -22.71 -0.44 -13.62
N ALA A 263 -22.33 0.03 -12.42
CA ALA A 263 -22.95 -0.43 -11.17
C ALA A 263 -24.46 -0.05 -11.12
N VAL A 264 -24.86 1.11 -11.58
CA VAL A 264 -26.29 1.49 -11.68
C VAL A 264 -27.03 0.58 -12.65
N LEU A 265 -26.42 0.19 -13.79
CA LEU A 265 -27.03 -0.76 -14.74
C LEU A 265 -27.29 -2.14 -14.13
N VAL A 266 -26.61 -2.49 -13.04
CA VAL A 266 -26.89 -3.72 -12.27
C VAL A 266 -27.90 -3.46 -11.16
N VAL A 267 -27.66 -2.44 -10.34
CA VAL A 267 -28.42 -2.16 -9.10
C VAL A 267 -29.87 -1.77 -9.43
N ALA A 268 -30.08 -0.85 -10.36
CA ALA A 268 -31.41 -0.34 -10.63
C ALA A 268 -32.36 -1.39 -11.27
N PRO A 269 -31.98 -2.15 -12.32
CA PRO A 269 -32.82 -3.20 -12.86
C PRO A 269 -33.13 -4.30 -11.85
N VAL A 270 -32.18 -4.72 -11.03
CA VAL A 270 -32.39 -5.73 -9.98
C VAL A 270 -33.33 -5.20 -8.90
N ALA A 271 -33.19 -3.94 -8.49
CA ALA A 271 -34.11 -3.29 -7.55
C ALA A 271 -35.54 -3.20 -8.11
N LEU A 272 -35.69 -2.93 -9.41
CA LEU A 272 -36.99 -2.80 -10.08
C LEU A 272 -37.64 -4.14 -10.43
N ASP A 273 -36.88 -5.21 -10.59
CA ASP A 273 -37.37 -6.58 -10.88
C ASP A 273 -36.49 -7.64 -10.22
N GLN A 274 -36.76 -7.95 -8.97
CA GLN A 274 -36.05 -9.01 -8.23
C GLN A 274 -36.27 -10.42 -8.83
N GLY A 275 -37.33 -10.60 -9.60
CA GLY A 275 -37.60 -11.86 -10.32
C GLY A 275 -36.79 -12.06 -11.61
N SER A 276 -35.97 -11.08 -12.02
CA SER A 276 -35.08 -11.21 -13.18
C SER A 276 -34.06 -12.34 -12.99
N ALA A 277 -33.45 -12.82 -14.08
CA ALA A 277 -32.41 -13.87 -13.99
C ALA A 277 -31.24 -13.44 -13.10
N VAL A 278 -30.75 -12.21 -13.29
CA VAL A 278 -29.68 -11.63 -12.46
C VAL A 278 -30.14 -11.48 -11.01
N GLY A 279 -31.37 -10.98 -10.77
CA GLY A 279 -31.93 -10.85 -9.44
C GLY A 279 -32.01 -12.19 -8.72
N ARG A 280 -32.44 -13.27 -9.40
CA ARG A 280 -32.47 -14.63 -8.81
C ARG A 280 -31.12 -15.18 -8.44
N VAL A 281 -30.11 -14.94 -9.28
CA VAL A 281 -28.71 -15.33 -8.98
C VAL A 281 -28.20 -14.58 -7.76
N LEU A 282 -28.42 -13.27 -7.71
CA LEU A 282 -28.01 -12.44 -6.57
C LEU A 282 -28.80 -12.70 -5.30
N ALA A 283 -30.04 -13.23 -5.41
CA ALA A 283 -30.88 -13.67 -4.29
C ALA A 283 -30.53 -15.08 -3.75
N TRP A 284 -29.49 -15.72 -4.28
CA TRP A 284 -29.02 -17.02 -3.76
C TRP A 284 -28.58 -16.87 -2.31
N ARG A 285 -29.15 -17.73 -1.43
CA ARG A 285 -29.02 -17.61 0.02
C ARG A 285 -27.60 -17.37 0.54
N PRO A 286 -26.54 -18.07 0.08
CA PRO A 286 -25.17 -17.81 0.51
C PRO A 286 -24.70 -16.41 0.14
N LEU A 287 -25.05 -15.88 -1.05
CA LEU A 287 -24.69 -14.53 -1.46
C LEU A 287 -25.41 -13.46 -0.63
N VAL A 288 -26.71 -13.69 -0.32
CA VAL A 288 -27.48 -12.80 0.55
C VAL A 288 -26.91 -12.80 1.97
N TRP A 289 -26.53 -13.96 2.50
CA TRP A 289 -25.90 -14.08 3.81
C TRP A 289 -24.54 -13.35 3.83
N LEU A 290 -23.70 -13.59 2.83
CA LEU A 290 -22.42 -12.86 2.68
C LEU A 290 -22.64 -11.34 2.55
N GLY A 291 -23.68 -10.94 1.83
CA GLY A 291 -24.10 -9.54 1.75
C GLY A 291 -24.52 -8.95 3.09
N ALA A 292 -25.19 -9.74 3.94
CA ALA A 292 -25.61 -9.28 5.27
C ALA A 292 -24.43 -9.02 6.22
N ILE A 293 -23.34 -9.78 6.09
CA ILE A 293 -22.11 -9.61 6.90
C ILE A 293 -21.01 -8.84 6.15
N SER A 294 -21.29 -8.34 4.93
CA SER A 294 -20.26 -7.77 4.04
C SER A 294 -19.51 -6.57 4.65
N TYR A 295 -20.18 -5.81 5.51
CA TYR A 295 -19.54 -4.72 6.26
C TYR A 295 -18.48 -5.25 7.22
N GLY A 296 -18.78 -6.27 8.00
CA GLY A 296 -17.81 -6.94 8.86
C GLY A 296 -16.68 -7.58 8.05
N VAL A 297 -17.00 -8.24 6.92
CA VAL A 297 -15.98 -8.80 6.01
C VAL A 297 -15.05 -7.71 5.50
N TYR A 298 -15.57 -6.55 5.09
CA TYR A 298 -14.78 -5.42 4.65
C TYR A 298 -13.90 -4.85 5.77
N LEU A 299 -14.42 -4.75 6.99
CA LEU A 299 -13.65 -4.24 8.14
C LEU A 299 -12.49 -5.17 8.53
N TRP A 300 -12.76 -6.46 8.64
CA TRP A 300 -11.80 -7.41 9.19
C TRP A 300 -10.79 -7.95 8.17
N HIS A 301 -11.08 -7.88 6.85
CA HIS A 301 -10.20 -8.52 5.86
C HIS A 301 -8.79 -7.93 5.85
N TRP A 302 -8.67 -6.60 5.86
CA TRP A 302 -7.38 -5.95 5.68
C TRP A 302 -6.38 -6.25 6.79
N PRO A 303 -6.68 -6.02 8.09
CA PRO A 303 -5.77 -6.39 9.16
C PRO A 303 -5.49 -7.90 9.20
N ILE A 304 -6.47 -8.76 8.85
CA ILE A 304 -6.27 -10.21 8.79
C ILE A 304 -5.32 -10.57 7.63
N PHE A 305 -5.48 -9.96 6.45
CA PHE A 305 -4.62 -10.22 5.30
C PHE A 305 -3.17 -9.81 5.56
N LEU A 306 -2.95 -8.69 6.26
CA LEU A 306 -1.63 -8.25 6.68
C LEU A 306 -1.03 -9.14 7.79
N ALA A 307 -1.85 -9.58 8.73
CA ALA A 307 -1.41 -10.46 9.82
C ALA A 307 -1.07 -11.88 9.33
N LEU A 308 -1.84 -12.40 8.37
CA LEU A 308 -1.64 -13.71 7.74
C LEU A 308 -0.87 -13.55 6.43
N ASN A 309 0.39 -13.14 6.51
CA ASN A 309 1.27 -12.98 5.34
C ASN A 309 2.00 -14.30 5.01
N GLY A 310 2.69 -14.35 3.87
CA GLY A 310 3.43 -15.52 3.41
C GLY A 310 4.59 -15.88 4.34
N GLU A 311 5.24 -14.89 4.94
CA GLU A 311 6.34 -15.09 5.88
C GLU A 311 5.91 -15.89 7.12
N ARG A 312 4.73 -15.58 7.68
CA ARG A 312 4.21 -16.26 8.87
C ARG A 312 3.59 -17.61 8.59
N THR A 313 2.89 -17.71 7.47
CA THR A 313 2.12 -18.91 7.17
C THR A 313 2.91 -19.95 6.40
N GLY A 314 3.97 -19.53 5.71
CA GLY A 314 4.69 -20.36 4.73
C GLY A 314 3.87 -20.64 3.47
N TRP A 315 2.68 -20.00 3.31
CA TRP A 315 1.77 -20.21 2.19
C TRP A 315 1.76 -19.02 1.24
N SER A 316 1.39 -19.27 -0.03
CA SER A 316 1.23 -18.24 -1.05
C SER A 316 0.10 -18.57 -2.02
N GLY A 317 -0.28 -17.63 -2.89
CA GLY A 317 -1.29 -17.82 -3.93
C GLY A 317 -2.66 -18.23 -3.37
N TRP A 318 -3.30 -19.18 -4.03
CA TRP A 318 -4.68 -19.59 -3.71
C TRP A 318 -4.86 -20.16 -2.31
N SER A 319 -3.87 -20.89 -1.77
CA SER A 319 -3.93 -21.46 -0.43
C SER A 319 -3.95 -20.39 0.66
N LEU A 320 -3.09 -19.39 0.54
CA LEU A 320 -3.06 -18.25 1.43
C LEU A 320 -4.35 -17.43 1.31
N PHE A 321 -4.81 -17.16 0.10
CA PHE A 321 -6.05 -16.45 -0.15
C PHE A 321 -7.26 -17.15 0.49
N ALA A 322 -7.38 -18.47 0.32
CA ALA A 322 -8.45 -19.26 0.92
C ALA A 322 -8.43 -19.19 2.46
N LEU A 323 -7.24 -19.29 3.08
CA LEU A 323 -7.06 -19.13 4.52
C LEU A 323 -7.50 -17.74 4.99
N ARG A 324 -7.02 -16.69 4.34
CA ARG A 324 -7.37 -15.29 4.64
C ARG A 324 -8.87 -15.05 4.55
N CYS A 325 -9.51 -15.53 3.48
CA CYS A 325 -10.97 -15.43 3.31
C CYS A 325 -11.73 -16.21 4.38
N ALA A 326 -11.33 -17.44 4.69
CA ALA A 326 -11.99 -18.26 5.70
C ALA A 326 -11.94 -17.61 7.09
N VAL A 327 -10.75 -17.13 7.50
CA VAL A 327 -10.58 -16.44 8.78
C VAL A 327 -11.38 -15.13 8.81
N THR A 328 -11.32 -14.34 7.73
CA THR A 328 -12.08 -13.09 7.63
C THR A 328 -13.59 -13.32 7.76
N ILE A 329 -14.14 -14.30 7.04
CA ILE A 329 -15.56 -14.62 7.09
C ILE A 329 -15.96 -15.12 8.49
N ALA A 330 -15.13 -15.97 9.11
CA ALA A 330 -15.38 -16.46 10.47
C ALA A 330 -15.40 -15.32 11.50
N VAL A 331 -14.40 -14.41 11.46
CA VAL A 331 -14.33 -13.26 12.37
C VAL A 331 -15.48 -12.28 12.11
N ALA A 332 -15.79 -11.99 10.84
CA ALA A 332 -16.92 -11.13 10.48
C ALA A 332 -18.26 -11.71 10.92
N ALA A 333 -18.47 -13.01 10.76
CA ALA A 333 -19.66 -13.69 11.25
C ALA A 333 -19.77 -13.66 12.78
N ALA A 334 -18.67 -13.91 13.48
CA ALA A 334 -18.61 -13.79 14.94
C ALA A 334 -18.92 -12.35 15.39
N SER A 335 -18.30 -11.35 14.78
CA SER A 335 -18.57 -9.94 15.05
C SER A 335 -20.05 -9.60 14.83
N TRP A 336 -20.64 -10.07 13.74
CA TRP A 336 -22.04 -9.84 13.43
C TRP A 336 -23.00 -10.47 14.45
N TRP A 337 -22.74 -11.73 14.87
CA TRP A 337 -23.56 -12.42 15.85
C TRP A 337 -23.40 -11.88 17.27
N LEU A 338 -22.17 -11.59 17.69
CA LEU A 338 -21.86 -11.26 19.09
C LEU A 338 -22.01 -9.77 19.40
N LEU A 339 -21.77 -8.89 18.42
CA LEU A 339 -21.75 -7.45 18.64
C LEU A 339 -22.86 -6.73 17.86
N GLU A 340 -22.92 -6.90 16.54
CA GLU A 340 -23.81 -6.08 15.71
C GLU A 340 -25.28 -6.40 15.93
N GLN A 341 -25.67 -7.67 15.90
CA GLN A 341 -27.06 -8.08 16.07
C GLN A 341 -27.65 -7.73 17.45
N PRO A 342 -26.98 -8.01 18.58
CA PRO A 342 -27.47 -7.59 19.89
C PRO A 342 -27.69 -6.09 20.00
N ILE A 343 -26.70 -5.27 19.56
CA ILE A 343 -26.78 -3.81 19.64
C ILE A 343 -27.88 -3.27 18.71
N ARG A 344 -28.06 -3.81 17.54
CA ARG A 344 -29.15 -3.41 16.61
C ARG A 344 -30.55 -3.73 17.16
N ARG A 345 -30.69 -4.83 17.89
CA ARG A 345 -31.97 -5.26 18.49
C ARG A 345 -32.27 -4.58 19.83
N TRP A 346 -31.23 -4.04 20.48
CA TRP A 346 -31.36 -3.38 21.76
C TRP A 346 -32.18 -2.09 21.63
N ARG A 347 -33.32 -2.03 22.35
CA ARG A 347 -34.21 -0.85 22.43
C ARG A 347 -34.16 -0.29 23.84
N PRO A 348 -33.22 0.60 24.19
CA PRO A 348 -33.19 1.23 25.51
C PRO A 348 -34.40 2.17 25.69
N VAL A 349 -35.01 2.12 26.85
CA VAL A 349 -36.20 2.91 27.19
C VAL A 349 -35.86 4.39 27.48
N ILE A 350 -34.59 4.71 27.79
CA ILE A 350 -34.16 6.05 28.21
C ILE A 350 -32.88 6.46 27.45
N VAL A 351 -32.90 7.66 26.87
CA VAL A 351 -31.81 8.44 26.23
C VAL A 351 -30.65 7.60 25.66
N PRO A 352 -30.76 7.14 24.41
CA PRO A 352 -29.77 6.20 23.84
C PRO A 352 -28.42 6.83 23.42
N MET A 353 -28.28 8.16 23.52
CA MET A 353 -27.09 8.87 23.03
C MET A 353 -25.97 8.99 24.06
N LEU A 354 -26.30 9.13 25.37
CA LEU A 354 -25.31 9.32 26.42
C LEU A 354 -24.38 8.11 26.61
N PRO A 355 -24.88 6.87 26.73
CA PRO A 355 -24.01 5.71 26.84
C PRO A 355 -23.22 5.42 25.57
N LEU A 356 -23.75 5.74 24.38
CA LEU A 356 -23.03 5.60 23.12
C LEU A 356 -21.88 6.63 23.02
N ALA A 357 -22.15 7.89 23.34
CA ALA A 357 -21.12 8.94 23.38
C ALA A 357 -20.05 8.65 24.46
N GLY A 358 -20.47 8.14 25.62
CA GLY A 358 -19.57 7.70 26.67
C GLY A 358 -18.70 6.50 26.25
N ALA A 359 -19.28 5.49 25.59
CA ALA A 359 -18.54 4.36 25.04
C ALA A 359 -17.57 4.81 23.93
N MET A 360 -17.98 5.75 23.08
CA MET A 360 -17.12 6.33 22.05
C MET A 360 -15.94 7.10 22.66
N ALA A 361 -16.19 7.95 23.64
CA ALA A 361 -15.16 8.71 24.34
C ALA A 361 -14.20 7.81 25.12
N ALA A 362 -14.71 6.79 25.81
CA ALA A 362 -13.91 5.80 26.52
C ALA A 362 -13.04 4.97 25.54
N THR A 363 -13.60 4.62 24.39
CA THR A 363 -12.88 3.88 23.35
C THR A 363 -11.79 4.74 22.71
N ALA A 364 -12.09 6.02 22.41
CA ALA A 364 -11.09 6.96 21.91
C ALA A 364 -9.96 7.17 22.90
N ALA A 365 -10.28 7.31 24.19
CA ALA A 365 -9.31 7.42 25.26
C ALA A 365 -8.48 6.13 25.41
N ALA A 366 -9.11 4.96 25.35
CA ALA A 366 -8.42 3.67 25.42
C ALA A 366 -7.48 3.47 24.21
N VAL A 367 -7.94 3.79 22.99
CA VAL A 367 -7.10 3.77 21.79
C VAL A 367 -5.93 4.73 21.93
N THR A 368 -6.17 5.95 22.40
CA THR A 368 -5.11 6.94 22.61
C THR A 368 -4.09 6.47 23.64
N ILE A 369 -4.53 5.88 24.76
CA ILE A 369 -3.66 5.37 25.83
C ILE A 369 -2.90 4.10 25.37
N MET A 370 -3.54 3.17 24.68
CA MET A 370 -2.92 1.93 24.21
C MET A 370 -1.86 2.15 23.11
N VAL A 371 -1.97 3.23 22.37
CA VAL A 371 -1.04 3.56 21.27
C VAL A 371 0.03 4.56 21.70
N LEU A 372 -0.09 5.17 22.88
CA LEU A 372 0.99 5.97 23.45
C LEU A 372 2.23 5.09 23.58
N PRO A 373 3.36 5.45 22.93
CA PRO A 373 4.58 4.69 23.08
C PRO A 373 5.05 4.79 24.53
N VAL A 374 5.08 3.68 25.24
CA VAL A 374 5.79 3.59 26.53
C VAL A 374 7.28 3.65 26.18
N GLY A 375 7.87 4.84 26.31
CA GLY A 375 9.31 5.04 26.10
C GLY A 375 9.74 4.99 24.63
N ALA A 376 9.07 5.71 23.74
CA ALA A 376 9.58 5.89 22.38
C ALA A 376 10.92 6.64 22.43
N LYS A 377 12.01 5.93 22.16
CA LYS A 377 13.18 6.57 21.55
C LYS A 377 12.67 7.38 20.35
N PRO A 378 13.19 8.60 20.12
CA PRO A 378 12.86 9.33 18.90
C PRO A 378 13.03 8.39 17.71
N ALA A 379 11.99 8.26 16.90
CA ALA A 379 12.11 7.52 15.66
C ALA A 379 13.25 8.14 14.88
N ASP A 380 14.30 7.37 14.62
CA ASP A 380 15.29 7.80 13.65
C ASP A 380 14.54 8.13 12.35
N PRO A 381 14.86 9.23 11.69
CA PRO A 381 14.15 9.63 10.49
C PRO A 381 14.16 8.45 9.51
N ASP A 382 12.95 7.98 9.20
CA ASP A 382 12.72 6.87 8.30
C ASP A 382 13.31 7.20 6.93
N THR A 383 14.26 6.39 6.48
CA THR A 383 14.90 6.56 5.18
C THR A 383 13.92 6.34 4.01
N SER A 384 12.75 5.75 4.26
CA SER A 384 11.70 5.56 3.26
C SER A 384 10.85 6.83 3.04
N SER A 385 10.79 7.74 4.03
CA SER A 385 10.03 8.99 3.97
C SER A 385 10.89 10.21 3.61
N VAL A 386 12.20 10.06 3.61
CA VAL A 386 13.08 11.13 3.19
C VAL A 386 13.04 11.19 1.67
N ASP A 387 12.54 12.31 1.16
CA ASP A 387 12.65 12.64 -0.25
C ASP A 387 14.07 12.30 -0.72
N SER A 388 14.19 11.32 -1.61
CA SER A 388 15.48 10.81 -2.07
C SER A 388 16.35 11.91 -2.69
N ALA A 389 15.76 13.06 -3.04
CA ALA A 389 16.44 14.28 -3.43
C ALA A 389 17.18 14.97 -2.25
N ALA A 390 16.70 14.83 -1.02
CA ALA A 390 17.34 15.43 0.17
C ALA A 390 18.49 14.57 0.74
N LEU A 391 18.60 13.32 0.32
CA LEU A 391 19.67 12.39 0.72
C LEU A 391 20.77 12.23 -0.35
N ILE A 392 20.70 12.98 -1.43
CA ILE A 392 21.87 13.16 -2.30
C ILE A 392 22.94 13.78 -1.40
N ALA A 393 24.04 13.06 -1.19
CA ALA A 393 25.21 13.66 -0.57
C ALA A 393 25.43 14.99 -1.28
N PRO A 394 25.49 16.12 -0.55
CA PRO A 394 25.57 17.43 -1.20
C PRO A 394 26.64 17.36 -2.28
N GLU A 395 26.37 17.90 -3.47
CA GLU A 395 27.40 18.06 -4.49
C GLU A 395 28.62 18.62 -3.76
N VAL A 396 29.63 17.79 -3.65
CA VAL A 396 30.86 18.25 -2.96
C VAL A 396 31.36 19.38 -3.81
N PRO A 397 31.45 20.60 -3.27
CA PRO A 397 32.05 21.69 -4.01
C PRO A 397 33.38 21.22 -4.57
N VAL A 398 33.74 21.65 -5.77
CA VAL A 398 35.02 21.30 -6.43
C VAL A 398 36.23 21.58 -5.54
N GLU A 399 36.06 22.43 -4.54
CA GLU A 399 37.02 22.65 -3.45
C GLU A 399 36.67 21.73 -2.26
N VAL A 400 37.19 20.53 -2.30
CA VAL A 400 37.17 19.62 -1.16
C VAL A 400 38.19 20.07 -0.15
N ARG A 401 37.76 20.63 0.98
CA ARG A 401 38.63 20.72 2.16
C ARG A 401 39.01 19.29 2.56
N SER A 402 40.33 19.03 2.52
CA SER A 402 40.88 17.84 3.18
C SER A 402 40.26 17.72 4.58
N PRO A 403 39.91 16.53 5.05
CA PRO A 403 39.50 16.37 6.44
C PRO A 403 40.52 17.09 7.33
N SER A 404 40.07 18.01 8.16
CA SER A 404 40.92 18.77 9.06
C SER A 404 41.48 17.79 10.12
N GLY A 405 42.65 17.27 9.87
CA GLY A 405 43.39 16.38 10.74
C GLY A 405 44.09 15.28 9.93
N GLN A 406 45.44 15.27 9.93
CA GLN A 406 46.15 14.09 9.49
C GLN A 406 45.70 12.89 10.33
N PRO A 407 45.34 11.76 9.70
CA PRO A 407 45.02 10.54 10.45
C PRO A 407 46.18 10.19 11.40
N ALA A 408 45.87 9.70 12.58
CA ALA A 408 46.89 9.22 13.50
C ALA A 408 47.82 8.21 12.77
N PRO A 409 49.15 8.23 13.04
CA PRO A 409 50.07 7.28 12.40
C PRO A 409 49.58 5.85 12.54
N GLY A 410 49.50 5.10 11.42
CA GLY A 410 49.01 3.72 11.38
C GLY A 410 47.51 3.56 11.10
N THR A 411 46.72 4.65 10.95
CA THR A 411 45.30 4.58 10.60
C THR A 411 45.12 4.42 9.09
N LYS A 412 44.38 3.40 8.62
CA LYS A 412 44.06 3.23 7.20
C LYS A 412 42.87 4.08 6.78
N ARG A 413 42.98 4.73 5.63
CA ARG A 413 41.92 5.52 4.99
C ARG A 413 41.02 4.55 4.21
N VAL A 414 39.75 4.51 4.55
CA VAL A 414 38.74 3.66 3.91
C VAL A 414 37.72 4.51 3.19
N ALA A 415 37.63 4.36 1.87
CA ALA A 415 36.56 4.98 1.09
C ALA A 415 35.43 3.97 0.87
N VAL A 416 34.18 4.35 1.19
CA VAL A 416 33.01 3.48 1.08
C VAL A 416 32.15 3.93 -0.08
N PHE A 417 31.88 3.01 -1.01
CA PHE A 417 31.04 3.19 -2.17
C PHE A 417 29.88 2.17 -2.13
N GLY A 418 28.75 2.55 -2.70
CA GLY A 418 27.59 1.68 -2.78
C GLY A 418 26.27 2.43 -2.68
N ASP A 419 25.23 1.70 -2.39
CA ASP A 419 23.83 2.15 -2.36
C ASP A 419 23.34 2.54 -0.94
N SER A 420 22.03 2.44 -0.72
CA SER A 420 21.41 2.75 0.58
C SER A 420 21.79 1.79 1.71
N VAL A 421 22.16 0.54 1.39
CA VAL A 421 22.64 -0.42 2.40
C VAL A 421 24.00 0.04 2.93
N ALA A 422 24.91 0.41 2.03
CA ALA A 422 26.21 0.98 2.38
C ALA A 422 26.06 2.29 3.18
N TRP A 423 25.15 3.17 2.74
CA TRP A 423 24.85 4.42 3.44
C TRP A 423 24.35 4.16 4.87
N THR A 424 23.43 3.22 5.04
CA THR A 424 22.87 2.86 6.35
C THR A 424 23.95 2.27 7.27
N MET A 425 24.82 1.43 6.73
CA MET A 425 25.97 0.90 7.49
C MET A 425 26.87 2.04 7.97
N MET A 426 27.21 2.99 7.10
CA MET A 426 28.05 4.13 7.46
C MET A 426 27.40 5.04 8.50
N ARG A 427 26.09 5.23 8.43
CA ARG A 427 25.33 6.06 9.38
C ARG A 427 25.40 5.54 10.81
N TYR A 428 25.35 4.22 10.98
CA TYR A 428 25.29 3.57 12.31
C TYR A 428 26.62 2.93 12.71
N LEU A 429 27.67 3.06 11.89
CA LEU A 429 28.98 2.50 12.19
C LEU A 429 29.57 3.19 13.43
N PRO A 430 29.87 2.45 14.50
CA PRO A 430 30.52 3.05 15.67
C PRO A 430 31.96 3.47 15.36
N PRO A 431 32.57 4.34 16.17
CA PRO A 431 33.99 4.68 16.05
C PRO A 431 34.85 3.42 16.01
N THR A 432 35.69 3.30 14.97
CA THR A 432 36.46 2.09 14.69
C THR A 432 37.95 2.42 14.73
N PRO A 433 38.68 2.07 15.81
CA PRO A 433 40.10 2.35 15.93
C PRO A 433 40.91 1.77 14.76
N GLY A 434 41.85 2.53 14.23
CA GLY A 434 42.72 2.11 13.12
C GLY A 434 42.10 2.29 11.72
N LEU A 435 40.86 2.71 11.61
CA LEU A 435 40.21 3.00 10.34
C LEU A 435 39.62 4.41 10.34
N ASN A 436 39.80 5.14 9.22
CA ASN A 436 39.19 6.43 8.96
C ASN A 436 38.32 6.32 7.70
N PHE A 437 37.00 6.43 7.88
CA PHE A 437 36.03 6.21 6.82
C PHE A 437 35.63 7.50 6.13
N THR A 438 35.58 7.47 4.79
CA THR A 438 34.96 8.50 3.96
C THR A 438 33.78 7.87 3.21
N ASN A 439 32.60 8.50 3.29
CA ASN A 439 31.36 7.99 2.73
C ASN A 439 31.09 8.60 1.34
N TYR A 440 31.06 7.77 0.29
CA TYR A 440 30.72 8.12 -1.10
C TYR A 440 29.53 7.33 -1.62
N THR A 441 28.70 6.83 -0.74
CA THR A 441 27.51 6.06 -1.10
C THR A 441 26.44 6.95 -1.74
N THR A 442 25.60 6.36 -2.60
CA THR A 442 24.50 7.07 -3.26
C THR A 442 23.22 6.25 -3.14
N ILE A 443 22.25 6.76 -2.38
CA ILE A 443 20.99 6.05 -2.11
C ILE A 443 20.21 5.80 -3.41
N GLY A 444 19.74 4.55 -3.59
CA GLY A 444 18.96 4.16 -4.76
C GLY A 444 19.76 3.92 -6.03
N CYS A 445 21.10 3.92 -5.96
CA CYS A 445 21.97 3.72 -7.10
C CYS A 445 22.85 2.49 -6.92
N GLY A 446 22.77 1.56 -7.88
CA GLY A 446 23.77 0.51 -8.08
C GLY A 446 24.81 0.87 -9.14
N ILE A 447 25.46 -0.15 -9.69
CA ILE A 447 26.40 0.01 -10.82
C ILE A 447 25.70 -0.13 -12.18
N ALA A 448 24.51 -0.75 -12.23
CA ALA A 448 23.71 -0.81 -13.44
C ALA A 448 23.19 0.57 -13.84
N ARG A 449 23.38 0.95 -15.12
CA ARG A 449 23.06 2.27 -15.66
C ARG A 449 21.95 2.22 -16.70
N GLY A 450 21.30 3.37 -16.90
CA GLY A 450 20.28 3.58 -17.92
C GLY A 450 18.95 2.90 -17.65
N GLY A 451 17.97 3.27 -18.49
CA GLY A 451 16.63 2.68 -18.52
C GLY A 451 15.79 2.85 -17.26
N PRO A 452 14.49 2.72 -17.34
CA PRO A 452 13.65 2.48 -16.18
C PRO A 452 13.89 1.08 -15.60
N TYR A 453 13.57 0.92 -14.32
CA TYR A 453 13.64 -0.36 -13.60
C TYR A 453 12.36 -0.61 -12.81
N ARG A 454 12.12 -1.88 -12.44
CA ARG A 454 10.99 -2.26 -11.59
C ARG A 454 11.47 -2.58 -10.19
N TYR A 455 10.82 -1.97 -9.21
CA TYR A 455 11.11 -2.20 -7.79
C TYR A 455 9.82 -2.25 -7.00
N VAL A 456 9.60 -3.33 -6.27
CA VAL A 456 8.37 -3.58 -5.50
C VAL A 456 7.10 -3.38 -6.34
N GLY A 457 7.15 -3.83 -7.60
CA GLY A 457 6.02 -3.74 -8.55
C GLY A 457 5.93 -2.44 -9.34
N ASP A 458 6.56 -1.35 -8.89
CA ASP A 458 6.53 -0.06 -9.58
C ASP A 458 7.60 0.07 -10.65
N THR A 459 7.29 0.80 -11.72
CA THR A 459 8.27 1.19 -12.73
C THR A 459 8.83 2.57 -12.39
N LEU A 460 10.11 2.63 -12.08
CA LEU A 460 10.82 3.83 -11.67
C LEU A 460 11.84 4.23 -12.74
N ASN A 461 12.06 5.53 -12.89
CA ASN A 461 13.09 6.05 -13.78
C ASN A 461 14.43 6.11 -13.06
N GLN A 462 15.50 5.74 -13.79
CA GLN A 462 16.86 5.88 -13.30
C GLN A 462 17.19 7.37 -13.09
N LYS A 463 17.81 7.69 -11.98
CA LYS A 463 18.28 9.05 -11.69
C LYS A 463 19.59 9.32 -12.44
N PRO A 464 19.78 10.54 -13.00
CA PRO A 464 21.01 10.88 -13.73
C PRO A 464 22.29 10.70 -12.92
N GLU A 465 22.24 10.95 -11.62
CA GLU A 465 23.39 10.74 -10.72
C GLU A 465 23.78 9.26 -10.59
N CYS A 466 22.84 8.33 -10.76
CA CYS A 466 23.17 6.91 -10.78
C CYS A 466 24.00 6.53 -12.02
N ASP A 467 23.74 7.17 -13.16
CA ASP A 467 24.47 6.87 -14.40
C ASP A 467 25.89 7.46 -14.42
N SER A 468 26.12 8.50 -13.65
CA SER A 468 27.40 9.23 -13.61
C SER A 468 28.44 8.64 -12.65
N TRP A 469 28.15 7.48 -12.01
CA TRP A 469 29.08 6.89 -11.04
C TRP A 469 30.52 6.67 -11.58
N PRO A 470 30.73 6.30 -12.88
CA PRO A 470 32.10 6.04 -13.32
C PRO A 470 33.00 7.26 -13.22
N SER A 471 32.52 8.43 -13.62
CA SER A 471 33.29 9.69 -13.52
C SER A 471 33.42 10.17 -12.08
N ARG A 472 32.32 10.10 -11.30
CA ARG A 472 32.34 10.54 -9.90
C ARG A 472 33.27 9.68 -9.04
N TRP A 473 33.21 8.35 -9.17
CA TRP A 473 34.07 7.46 -8.40
C TRP A 473 35.54 7.64 -8.78
N SER A 474 35.83 7.78 -10.08
CA SER A 474 37.19 8.07 -10.55
C SER A 474 37.74 9.35 -9.92
N GLN A 475 36.96 10.44 -9.89
CA GLN A 475 37.37 11.70 -9.27
C GLN A 475 37.69 11.53 -7.78
N ARG A 476 36.83 10.79 -7.05
CA ARG A 476 37.03 10.56 -5.61
C ARG A 476 38.26 9.71 -5.31
N ILE A 477 38.44 8.64 -6.03
CA ILE A 477 39.58 7.73 -5.84
C ILE A 477 40.89 8.48 -6.14
N ASN A 478 40.95 9.26 -7.20
CA ASN A 478 42.14 10.05 -7.55
C ASN A 478 42.46 11.16 -6.54
N HIS A 479 41.41 11.75 -5.97
CA HIS A 479 41.57 12.82 -4.96
C HIS A 479 42.04 12.27 -3.61
N ASP A 480 41.30 11.27 -3.05
CA ASP A 480 41.52 10.82 -1.68
C ASP A 480 42.64 9.78 -1.56
N ARG A 481 42.91 9.03 -2.64
CA ARG A 481 43.86 7.91 -2.67
C ARG A 481 43.73 7.01 -1.43
N PRO A 482 42.60 6.37 -1.22
CA PRO A 482 42.38 5.56 -0.04
C PRO A 482 43.31 4.34 0.00
N ASP A 483 43.62 3.83 1.19
CA ASP A 483 44.37 2.60 1.37
C ASP A 483 43.50 1.35 1.12
N VAL A 484 42.21 1.47 1.46
CA VAL A 484 41.20 0.43 1.27
C VAL A 484 39.91 1.04 0.73
N VAL A 485 39.26 0.35 -0.18
CA VAL A 485 37.91 0.67 -0.66
C VAL A 485 36.94 -0.42 -0.21
N LEU A 486 35.80 -0.03 0.35
CA LEU A 486 34.68 -0.93 0.62
C LEU A 486 33.57 -0.64 -0.40
N LEU A 487 33.17 -1.67 -1.17
CA LEU A 487 32.09 -1.62 -2.13
C LEU A 487 30.94 -2.52 -1.67
N ILE A 488 29.74 -1.93 -1.52
CA ILE A 488 28.51 -2.64 -1.15
C ILE A 488 27.46 -2.31 -2.22
N VAL A 489 27.20 -3.29 -3.12
CA VAL A 489 26.26 -3.21 -4.23
C VAL A 489 25.66 -4.59 -4.48
N GLY A 490 24.48 -4.65 -5.08
CA GLY A 490 23.78 -5.90 -5.39
C GLY A 490 22.27 -5.70 -5.45
N ARG A 491 21.73 -4.84 -4.60
CA ARG A 491 20.28 -4.62 -4.52
C ARG A 491 19.66 -4.13 -5.83
N TRP A 492 20.33 -3.21 -6.52
CA TRP A 492 19.85 -2.58 -7.75
C TRP A 492 20.26 -3.34 -9.02
N GLU A 493 21.09 -4.35 -8.89
CA GLU A 493 21.52 -5.26 -9.96
C GLU A 493 20.54 -6.41 -10.17
N VAL A 494 19.75 -6.77 -9.14
CA VAL A 494 18.81 -7.89 -9.18
C VAL A 494 17.38 -7.50 -9.57
N VAL A 495 17.11 -6.20 -9.79
CA VAL A 495 15.81 -5.70 -10.25
C VAL A 495 15.59 -6.00 -11.74
N ASP A 496 14.32 -6.02 -12.18
CA ASP A 496 14.02 -5.95 -13.62
C ASP A 496 14.39 -4.56 -14.14
N ARG A 497 15.12 -4.50 -15.26
CA ARG A 497 15.56 -3.24 -15.85
C ARG A 497 15.30 -3.23 -17.37
N MET A 498 14.99 -2.07 -17.90
CA MET A 498 14.94 -1.89 -19.34
C MET A 498 16.35 -1.64 -19.87
N ASN A 499 16.85 -2.55 -20.66
CA ASN A 499 18.14 -2.46 -21.33
C ASN A 499 17.92 -2.64 -22.84
N GLU A 500 18.50 -1.76 -23.66
CA GLU A 500 18.38 -1.79 -25.14
C GLU A 500 16.91 -1.90 -25.63
N GLY A 501 15.97 -1.23 -24.93
CA GLY A 501 14.54 -1.21 -25.28
C GLY A 501 13.74 -2.43 -24.85
N HIS A 502 14.34 -3.39 -24.14
CA HIS A 502 13.68 -4.60 -23.65
C HIS A 502 13.75 -4.71 -22.13
N TRP A 503 12.67 -5.20 -21.50
CA TRP A 503 12.72 -5.60 -20.11
C TRP A 503 13.57 -6.85 -19.96
N THR A 504 14.60 -6.76 -19.12
CA THR A 504 15.56 -7.83 -18.85
C THR A 504 15.82 -7.95 -17.35
N HIS A 505 16.46 -9.02 -16.95
CA HIS A 505 16.81 -9.27 -15.54
C HIS A 505 18.09 -10.08 -15.44
N ILE A 506 18.64 -10.12 -14.26
CA ILE A 506 19.77 -10.99 -13.97
C ILE A 506 19.39 -12.47 -14.24
N GLY A 507 20.26 -13.20 -14.93
CA GLY A 507 19.97 -14.51 -15.48
C GLY A 507 19.81 -14.53 -17.01
N ASP A 508 19.46 -13.38 -17.62
CA ASP A 508 19.51 -13.22 -19.06
C ASP A 508 20.98 -13.08 -19.50
N PRO A 509 21.49 -13.92 -20.41
CA PRO A 509 22.91 -13.94 -20.73
C PRO A 509 23.50 -12.61 -21.16
N ALA A 510 22.77 -11.82 -21.96
CA ALA A 510 23.20 -10.50 -22.41
C ALA A 510 23.28 -9.50 -21.25
N TYR A 511 22.30 -9.53 -20.36
CA TYR A 511 22.29 -8.66 -19.19
C TYR A 511 23.33 -9.07 -18.14
N ASP A 512 23.56 -10.35 -17.96
CA ASP A 512 24.66 -10.85 -17.12
C ASP A 512 26.03 -10.37 -17.62
N ALA A 513 26.26 -10.42 -18.94
CA ALA A 513 27.49 -9.92 -19.54
C ALA A 513 27.64 -8.39 -19.34
N TYR A 514 26.55 -7.63 -19.49
CA TYR A 514 26.50 -6.21 -19.21
C TYR A 514 26.86 -5.92 -17.74
N LEU A 515 26.25 -6.61 -16.77
CA LEU A 515 26.54 -6.45 -15.35
C LEU A 515 28.00 -6.81 -15.01
N GLN A 516 28.56 -7.86 -15.61
CA GLN A 516 29.98 -8.21 -15.47
C GLN A 516 30.89 -7.10 -15.98
N GLY A 517 30.54 -6.48 -17.11
CA GLY A 517 31.26 -5.34 -17.67
C GLY A 517 31.24 -4.12 -16.76
N GLU A 518 30.08 -3.76 -16.21
CA GLU A 518 29.95 -2.64 -15.28
C GLU A 518 30.68 -2.92 -13.95
N LEU A 519 30.60 -4.13 -13.42
CA LEU A 519 31.33 -4.53 -12.21
C LEU A 519 32.83 -4.50 -12.44
N SER A 520 33.31 -5.01 -13.58
CA SER A 520 34.73 -4.92 -13.97
C SER A 520 35.21 -3.48 -13.98
N ARG A 521 34.47 -2.61 -14.65
CA ARG A 521 34.76 -1.16 -14.72
C ARG A 521 34.81 -0.52 -13.33
N ALA A 522 33.85 -0.88 -12.47
CA ALA A 522 33.80 -0.37 -11.09
C ALA A 522 35.08 -0.76 -10.32
N LEU A 523 35.46 -2.03 -10.37
CA LEU A 523 36.65 -2.52 -9.68
C LEU A 523 37.96 -1.93 -10.23
N ASP A 524 38.04 -1.71 -11.56
CA ASP A 524 39.19 -1.07 -12.19
C ASP A 524 39.34 0.39 -11.75
N ILE A 525 38.25 1.15 -11.67
CA ILE A 525 38.23 2.52 -11.16
C ILE A 525 38.64 2.55 -9.68
N LEU A 526 37.99 1.70 -8.85
CA LEU A 526 38.20 1.71 -7.40
C LEU A 526 39.61 1.25 -6.99
N GLY A 527 40.22 0.38 -7.79
CA GLY A 527 41.60 -0.10 -7.58
C GLY A 527 42.70 0.73 -8.30
N SER A 528 42.36 1.77 -9.08
CA SER A 528 43.26 2.46 -9.99
C SER A 528 44.45 3.14 -9.30
N THR A 529 44.33 3.53 -8.04
CA THR A 529 45.38 4.17 -7.24
C THR A 529 46.18 3.18 -6.38
N GLY A 530 45.98 1.87 -6.56
CA GLY A 530 46.62 0.84 -5.77
C GLY A 530 45.88 0.46 -4.48
N ALA A 531 44.70 0.99 -4.26
CA ALA A 531 43.87 0.64 -3.12
C ALA A 531 43.49 -0.85 -3.14
N ARG A 532 43.43 -1.49 -1.98
CA ARG A 532 42.81 -2.80 -1.81
C ARG A 532 41.30 -2.63 -1.82
N VAL A 533 40.61 -3.33 -2.71
CA VAL A 533 39.15 -3.27 -2.82
C VAL A 533 38.52 -4.45 -2.10
N VAL A 534 37.65 -4.17 -1.15
CA VAL A 534 36.81 -5.17 -0.44
C VAL A 534 35.39 -5.04 -0.95
N VAL A 535 34.84 -6.12 -1.50
CA VAL A 535 33.47 -6.13 -2.06
C VAL A 535 32.63 -7.11 -1.26
N THR A 536 31.41 -6.71 -0.86
CA THR A 536 30.50 -7.62 -0.17
C THR A 536 29.65 -8.41 -1.16
N THR A 537 29.29 -9.65 -0.80
CA THR A 537 28.16 -10.33 -1.44
C THR A 537 26.85 -9.64 -1.07
N GLU A 538 25.86 -9.70 -1.97
CA GLU A 538 24.49 -9.26 -1.68
C GLU A 538 23.82 -10.31 -0.78
N PRO A 539 23.25 -9.91 0.37
CA PRO A 539 22.48 -10.83 1.21
C PRO A 539 21.08 -11.06 0.64
N TYR A 540 20.43 -12.16 1.05
CA TYR A 540 19.01 -12.32 0.78
C TYR A 540 18.23 -11.24 1.50
N ASN A 541 17.32 -10.61 0.78
CA ASN A 541 16.47 -9.53 1.24
C ASN A 541 14.99 -9.93 1.15
N ARG A 542 14.13 -9.19 1.89
CA ARG A 542 12.68 -9.36 1.85
C ARG A 542 12.04 -8.00 2.16
N ARG A 543 12.08 -7.12 1.16
CA ARG A 543 11.56 -5.75 1.29
C ARG A 543 10.05 -5.75 1.47
N ALA A 544 9.36 -6.50 0.63
CA ALA A 544 7.91 -6.62 0.64
C ALA A 544 7.47 -7.97 0.07
N GLU A 545 6.26 -8.37 0.39
CA GLU A 545 5.59 -9.50 -0.25
C GLU A 545 4.54 -8.98 -1.21
N LYS A 546 4.37 -9.66 -2.34
CA LYS A 546 3.22 -9.44 -3.20
C LYS A 546 1.94 -9.76 -2.43
N PRO A 547 0.79 -9.20 -2.83
CA PRO A 547 -0.48 -9.47 -2.16
C PRO A 547 -0.81 -10.96 -2.03
N ASP A 548 -0.35 -11.80 -2.95
CA ASP A 548 -0.49 -13.25 -2.92
C ASP A 548 0.51 -13.97 -1.99
N GLY A 549 1.36 -13.25 -1.28
CA GLY A 549 2.39 -13.77 -0.37
C GLY A 549 3.65 -14.26 -1.05
N SER A 550 3.78 -14.13 -2.38
CA SER A 550 5.01 -14.43 -3.10
C SER A 550 6.01 -13.28 -3.01
N LEU A 551 7.29 -13.57 -3.29
CA LEU A 551 8.34 -12.56 -3.30
C LEU A 551 8.33 -11.73 -4.58
N TYR A 552 8.70 -10.46 -4.46
CA TYR A 552 9.04 -9.63 -5.62
C TYR A 552 10.30 -10.17 -6.32
N PRO A 553 10.49 -9.88 -7.61
CA PRO A 553 11.64 -10.39 -8.37
C PRO A 553 12.98 -10.13 -7.71
N GLU A 554 13.20 -8.92 -7.19
CA GLU A 554 14.44 -8.50 -6.53
C GLU A 554 14.70 -9.13 -5.16
N ASP A 555 13.69 -9.76 -4.57
CA ASP A 555 13.80 -10.49 -3.31
C ASP A 555 13.92 -12.01 -3.53
N GLN A 556 13.93 -12.49 -4.78
CA GLN A 556 14.09 -13.91 -5.09
C GLN A 556 15.52 -14.37 -4.84
N PRO A 557 15.75 -15.41 -4.00
CA PRO A 557 17.08 -15.90 -3.70
C PRO A 557 17.90 -16.27 -4.95
N ALA A 558 17.27 -16.86 -5.97
CA ALA A 558 17.94 -17.24 -7.20
C ALA A 558 18.61 -16.07 -7.93
N ARG A 559 18.04 -14.86 -7.87
CA ARG A 559 18.63 -13.65 -8.45
C ARG A 559 19.86 -13.17 -7.65
N VAL A 560 19.76 -13.21 -6.34
CA VAL A 560 20.86 -12.88 -5.42
C VAL A 560 22.01 -13.87 -5.61
N ASP A 561 21.72 -15.17 -5.68
CA ASP A 561 22.71 -16.21 -5.95
C ASP A 561 23.40 -15.99 -7.30
N ARG A 562 22.63 -15.63 -8.34
CA ARG A 562 23.18 -15.31 -9.65
C ARG A 562 24.11 -14.12 -9.59
N TRP A 563 23.71 -13.03 -8.93
CA TRP A 563 24.57 -11.85 -8.71
C TRP A 563 25.86 -12.24 -7.98
N ASN A 564 25.77 -12.94 -6.87
CA ASN A 564 26.92 -13.36 -6.09
C ASN A 564 27.84 -14.30 -6.89
N LYS A 565 27.30 -15.10 -7.82
CA LYS A 565 28.08 -15.91 -8.75
C LYS A 565 28.84 -15.05 -9.77
N LEU A 566 28.19 -14.05 -10.36
CA LEU A 566 28.84 -13.10 -11.28
C LEU A 566 29.95 -12.32 -10.56
N LEU A 567 29.67 -11.85 -9.34
CA LEU A 567 30.64 -11.16 -8.49
C LEU A 567 31.89 -12.01 -8.26
N ARG A 568 31.74 -13.27 -7.86
CA ARG A 568 32.87 -14.19 -7.68
C ARG A 568 33.69 -14.38 -8.96
N ALA A 569 33.02 -14.52 -10.09
CA ALA A 569 33.69 -14.72 -11.38
C ALA A 569 34.53 -13.51 -11.80
N VAL A 570 34.02 -12.28 -11.58
CA VAL A 570 34.74 -11.04 -11.92
C VAL A 570 35.90 -10.77 -10.97
N ILE A 571 35.76 -11.15 -9.70
CA ILE A 571 36.83 -10.95 -8.68
C ILE A 571 37.97 -11.95 -8.83
N ALA A 572 37.69 -13.20 -9.20
CA ALA A 572 38.67 -14.30 -9.18
C ALA A 572 40.04 -13.98 -9.85
N PRO A 573 40.13 -13.27 -10.99
CA PRO A 573 41.40 -12.95 -11.60
C PRO A 573 42.13 -11.74 -10.97
N ARG A 574 41.52 -11.04 -9.97
CA ARG A 574 42.00 -9.78 -9.43
C ARG A 574 42.73 -9.95 -8.10
N ARG A 575 44.03 -9.65 -8.05
CA ARG A 575 44.85 -9.83 -6.83
C ARG A 575 44.61 -8.80 -5.73
N ASN A 576 44.15 -7.60 -6.12
CA ASN A 576 43.90 -6.48 -5.21
C ASN A 576 42.42 -6.38 -4.74
N VAL A 577 41.56 -7.33 -5.13
CA VAL A 577 40.16 -7.39 -4.76
C VAL A 577 39.90 -8.57 -3.84
N THR A 578 39.23 -8.34 -2.73
CA THR A 578 38.83 -9.35 -1.74
C THR A 578 37.33 -9.36 -1.62
N MET A 579 36.74 -10.53 -1.61
CA MET A 579 35.31 -10.71 -1.35
C MET A 579 35.06 -10.92 0.14
N LEU A 580 34.04 -10.24 0.67
CA LEU A 580 33.56 -10.38 2.04
C LEU A 580 32.13 -10.93 1.99
N ASP A 581 31.90 -12.14 2.50
CA ASP A 581 30.62 -12.83 2.36
C ASP A 581 29.57 -12.33 3.36
N LEU A 582 28.95 -11.20 3.04
CA LEU A 582 27.88 -10.60 3.83
C LEU A 582 26.59 -11.45 3.78
N ASN A 583 26.36 -12.18 2.67
CA ASN A 583 25.21 -13.09 2.57
C ASN A 583 25.32 -14.22 3.61
N ALA A 584 26.44 -14.91 3.66
CA ALA A 584 26.66 -15.96 4.66
C ALA A 584 26.60 -15.41 6.10
N LYS A 585 27.06 -14.17 6.32
CA LYS A 585 27.06 -13.53 7.65
C LYS A 585 25.64 -13.17 8.13
N LEU A 586 24.79 -12.69 7.25
CA LEU A 586 23.41 -12.27 7.58
C LEU A 586 22.36 -13.36 7.36
N CYS A 587 22.69 -14.42 6.64
CA CYS A 587 21.82 -15.53 6.27
C CYS A 587 22.56 -16.87 6.50
N PRO A 588 22.92 -17.19 7.74
CA PRO A 588 23.84 -18.30 8.07
C PRO A 588 23.33 -19.68 7.60
N ASP A 589 21.99 -19.85 7.54
CA ASP A 589 21.37 -21.11 7.10
C ASP A 589 21.12 -21.16 5.57
N GLY A 590 21.66 -20.20 4.80
CA GLY A 590 21.46 -20.10 3.36
C GLY A 590 20.05 -19.68 2.95
N VAL A 591 19.28 -19.13 3.89
CA VAL A 591 17.93 -18.58 3.67
C VAL A 591 17.80 -17.22 4.33
N TYR A 592 16.87 -16.40 3.84
CA TYR A 592 16.57 -15.13 4.48
C TYR A 592 16.20 -15.33 5.95
N THR A 593 16.88 -14.62 6.83
CA THR A 593 16.47 -14.47 8.23
C THR A 593 16.60 -13.02 8.66
N ASN A 594 15.65 -12.54 9.46
CA ASN A 594 15.73 -11.19 10.02
C ASN A 594 16.21 -11.19 11.47
N LYS A 595 16.65 -12.33 11.99
CA LYS A 595 17.15 -12.45 13.36
C LYS A 595 18.34 -13.41 13.42
N VAL A 596 19.52 -12.89 13.81
CA VAL A 596 20.74 -13.66 14.03
C VAL A 596 21.25 -13.33 15.43
N ASP A 597 21.65 -14.33 16.20
CA ASP A 597 22.12 -14.18 17.59
C ASP A 597 21.17 -13.36 18.49
N GLY A 598 19.86 -13.45 18.22
CA GLY A 598 18.85 -12.70 18.95
C GLY A 598 18.67 -11.24 18.50
N ILE A 599 19.50 -10.75 17.58
CA ILE A 599 19.49 -9.37 17.08
C ILE A 599 18.65 -9.30 15.81
N LYS A 600 17.78 -8.29 15.71
CA LYS A 600 17.06 -7.97 14.47
C LYS A 600 18.07 -7.39 13.45
N MET A 601 18.24 -8.05 12.31
CA MET A 601 19.25 -7.68 11.33
C MET A 601 18.84 -6.52 10.44
N ARG A 602 17.57 -6.46 10.02
CA ARG A 602 17.10 -5.46 9.05
C ARG A 602 15.89 -4.70 9.58
N MET A 603 15.84 -3.40 9.34
CA MET A 603 14.70 -2.54 9.73
C MET A 603 13.48 -2.88 8.89
N ASP A 604 13.66 -2.92 7.58
CA ASP A 604 12.62 -2.98 6.55
C ASP A 604 12.81 -4.17 5.57
N GLY A 605 13.54 -5.19 6.01
CA GLY A 605 13.87 -6.37 5.21
C GLY A 605 15.09 -6.21 4.29
N VAL A 606 15.66 -5.00 4.19
CA VAL A 606 16.86 -4.68 3.39
C VAL A 606 17.91 -3.98 4.26
N HIS A 607 17.58 -2.83 4.83
CA HIS A 607 18.54 -1.96 5.52
C HIS A 607 18.86 -2.46 6.93
N PRO A 608 20.15 -2.52 7.30
CA PRO A 608 20.55 -3.03 8.60
C PRO A 608 20.10 -2.12 9.76
N THR A 609 19.73 -2.73 10.89
CA THR A 609 19.45 -1.99 12.13
C THR A 609 20.73 -1.43 12.75
N PRO A 610 20.65 -0.40 13.62
CA PRO A 610 21.82 0.09 14.37
C PRO A 610 22.52 -1.02 15.15
N GLU A 611 21.75 -1.95 15.75
CA GLU A 611 22.26 -3.10 16.49
C GLU A 611 22.98 -4.10 15.57
N ALA A 612 22.42 -4.33 14.38
CA ALA A 612 23.05 -5.19 13.38
C ALA A 612 24.36 -4.60 12.87
N VAL A 613 24.42 -3.28 12.63
CA VAL A 613 25.67 -2.61 12.23
C VAL A 613 26.71 -2.73 13.33
N LYS A 614 26.34 -2.51 14.59
CA LYS A 614 27.24 -2.69 15.73
C LYS A 614 27.76 -4.14 15.81
N TRP A 615 26.90 -5.13 15.59
CA TRP A 615 27.27 -6.56 15.58
C TRP A 615 28.17 -6.92 14.41
N LEU A 616 27.98 -6.32 13.23
CA LEU A 616 28.83 -6.51 12.05
C LEU A 616 30.20 -5.81 12.15
N THR A 617 30.32 -4.75 12.96
CA THR A 617 31.49 -3.88 13.00
C THR A 617 32.80 -4.62 13.27
N PRO A 618 32.95 -5.52 14.24
CA PRO A 618 34.21 -6.26 14.46
C PRO A 618 34.61 -7.08 13.23
N TRP A 619 33.68 -7.84 12.67
CA TRP A 619 33.88 -8.66 11.47
C TRP A 619 34.28 -7.82 10.23
N LEU A 620 33.65 -6.66 10.04
CA LEU A 620 33.98 -5.74 8.97
C LEU A 620 35.38 -5.11 9.20
N THR A 621 35.68 -4.71 10.43
CA THR A 621 36.97 -4.12 10.82
C THR A 621 38.12 -5.08 10.56
N ASP A 622 37.98 -6.33 10.97
CA ASP A 622 39.00 -7.39 10.75
C ASP A 622 39.27 -7.58 9.26
N ALA A 623 38.22 -7.60 8.44
CA ALA A 623 38.33 -7.71 6.98
C ALA A 623 39.01 -6.50 6.34
N LEU A 624 38.77 -5.28 6.84
CA LEU A 624 39.37 -4.04 6.32
C LEU A 624 40.83 -3.84 6.81
N LEU A 625 41.16 -4.27 8.00
CA LEU A 625 42.52 -4.21 8.56
C LEU A 625 43.41 -5.36 8.07
N GLY A 626 42.85 -6.52 7.78
CA GLY A 626 43.58 -7.73 7.41
C GLY A 626 44.36 -7.64 6.09
N PRO A 627 45.32 -8.56 5.82
CA PRO A 627 45.98 -8.68 4.52
C PRO A 627 45.00 -9.13 3.46
N ALA A 628 45.28 -8.81 2.18
CA ALA A 628 44.48 -9.28 1.05
C ALA A 628 44.44 -10.84 1.03
N THR A 629 43.30 -11.44 1.31
CA THR A 629 43.10 -12.88 1.16
C THR A 629 42.52 -13.12 -0.24
N PRO A 630 43.17 -13.98 -1.08
CA PRO A 630 42.63 -14.29 -2.40
C PRO A 630 41.23 -14.92 -2.30
N ALA A 631 40.35 -14.62 -3.26
CA ALA A 631 39.05 -15.26 -3.35
C ALA A 631 39.20 -16.79 -3.42
N SER A 632 38.51 -17.54 -2.55
CA SER A 632 38.48 -19.02 -2.61
C SER A 632 37.81 -19.46 -3.92
N PRO A 633 38.37 -20.44 -4.63
CA PRO A 633 37.77 -20.94 -5.87
C PRO A 633 36.38 -21.51 -5.58
N ALA A 634 35.44 -21.26 -6.50
CA ALA A 634 34.07 -21.73 -6.41
C ALA A 634 34.06 -23.28 -6.31
N LYS A 635 33.42 -23.80 -5.26
CA LYS A 635 32.99 -25.19 -5.20
C LYS A 635 31.69 -25.38 -5.97
#